data_a24397fed1f9d41d5ab4db61ca959f46
#
_entry.id   a24397fed1f9d41d5ab4db61ca959f46
#
_cell.length_a   1.000
_cell.length_b   1.000
_cell.length_c   1.000
_cell.angle_alpha   90.00
_cell.angle_beta   90.00
_cell.angle_gamma   90.00
#
_symmetry.space_group_name_H-M   'P 1'
#
loop_
_entity.id
_entity.type
_entity.pdbx_description
1 polymer ?
#
loop_
_entity_poly.entity_id
_entity_poly.type
_entity_poly.pdbx_seq_one_letter_code
_entity_poly.pdbx_strand_id
1 'polypeptide(L)'
;VIVDSPLSSTSLWLTGPTRSGKTTRLVTEVRRWVELAWPDDLPQPVPPDSRQDAPPERHRERDTPRLFDRALTLSILGSETAKRQYRAGKLLLLTANSDNRQDLLDRLGEVTRQAYPLRATTPLGFFQAEVLLFWPLLIQQLHLRPQFPIRLRPETEQDLATRLWRSLGLSPSILPGSPNEARQVRHLLDLFQLAAFSGTPIEDIPAYLSRGLVSGGETGLAVSWSEVGALLQAWRSWCLARGLLTYGLIGELYGRYLLPLPAYRYHLHRRYRVVLADDVDDYPAIAAQLFQVMQQQGAVGVFTFNPEGAVRLGLGADPAAFTAVAQHCQVEPLPQPAVTSLGQTWAEPIVAMVQDPTMGEPLPEAIQSLQTVARSQLLRQTAEIIIQAVQAGEVEPQEIAVIAPGMDAIARYTLTEILTKQGLAVESLNEQRPLASLPRVRALLTLLALVYPGLGRLVDREGVAEMLVVLGRQIDPVRAGLITDHCFEPHPDTPRLLPVNAFPRWDRLGYAATTAYEQILHWLEDQQTQQAQRVLASPIVLLDRAIQTFLWQGNQPPYAQVAALRELMETAQHYWEVAARLQAETALLSPTPDTRLPTSDAVQVLANFIQLLRSGAVTANPYPVRQAGAAQSAVMLANVFQYRSSRRSHRWQFWLDAGSPRWLTGSDALFGAPLFLSTWSGGAWTTADQLALYEQRLERILRDLLGRTGERLFLCHSDLAVNGQEQMGPLLTLVNAALPVPMSATSELTSGS
;
A
#
# COMPACT_ATOMS: atom_id res chain seq x y z
N VAL A 1 19.51 -33.11 31.23
CA VAL A 1 18.80 -34.29 30.73
C VAL A 1 17.67 -33.74 29.89
N ILE A 2 17.92 -33.63 28.58
CA ILE A 2 16.90 -33.22 27.59
C ILE A 2 16.17 -34.53 27.23
N VAL A 3 14.91 -34.58 27.62
CA VAL A 3 14.04 -35.68 27.25
C VAL A 3 13.73 -35.53 25.76
N ASP A 4 14.12 -36.56 25.00
CA ASP A 4 13.68 -36.78 23.61
C ASP A 4 12.17 -36.95 23.58
N SER A 5 11.43 -35.84 23.32
CA SER A 5 10.04 -35.94 22.94
C SER A 5 9.97 -36.12 21.43
N PRO A 6 9.19 -37.08 20.90
CA PRO A 6 8.92 -37.18 19.48
C PRO A 6 8.34 -35.83 19.00
N LEU A 7 8.70 -35.41 17.80
CA LEU A 7 8.26 -34.18 17.15
C LEU A 7 6.77 -33.92 17.46
N SER A 8 6.50 -32.96 18.31
CA SER A 8 5.12 -32.61 18.67
C SER A 8 4.44 -32.11 17.41
N SER A 9 3.39 -32.77 16.96
CA SER A 9 2.45 -32.32 15.92
C SER A 9 1.64 -31.10 16.37
N THR A 10 2.09 -30.42 17.42
CA THR A 10 1.40 -29.29 18.07
C THR A 10 1.83 -27.99 17.43
N SER A 11 0.84 -27.17 17.06
CA SER A 11 1.09 -25.80 16.60
C SER A 11 1.79 -24.95 17.66
N LEU A 12 2.66 -24.02 17.24
CA LEU A 12 3.42 -23.12 18.11
C LEU A 12 2.90 -21.70 18.03
N TRP A 13 2.81 -21.03 19.18
CA TRP A 13 2.51 -19.62 19.33
C TRP A 13 3.68 -18.90 19.97
N LEU A 14 4.48 -18.22 19.13
CA LEU A 14 5.69 -17.50 19.54
C LEU A 14 5.32 -16.06 19.91
N THR A 15 5.33 -15.72 21.19
CA THR A 15 4.96 -14.39 21.66
C THR A 15 6.16 -13.66 22.25
N GLY A 16 6.26 -12.36 22.00
CA GLY A 16 7.32 -11.52 22.57
C GLY A 16 7.33 -10.12 21.95
N PRO A 17 8.01 -9.17 22.64
CA PRO A 17 8.09 -7.78 22.18
C PRO A 17 8.87 -7.63 20.88
N THR A 18 8.98 -6.41 20.41
CA THR A 18 9.82 -6.07 19.26
C THR A 18 11.26 -6.52 19.48
N ARG A 19 11.88 -7.13 18.44
CA ARG A 19 13.25 -7.68 18.43
C ARG A 19 13.49 -8.88 19.38
N SER A 20 12.46 -9.53 19.90
CA SER A 20 12.62 -10.75 20.72
C SER A 20 13.04 -12.01 19.91
N GLY A 21 13.29 -11.90 18.62
CA GLY A 21 13.74 -13.01 17.80
C GLY A 21 12.64 -13.97 17.30
N LYS A 22 11.37 -13.58 17.37
CA LYS A 22 10.21 -14.39 16.93
C LYS A 22 10.38 -14.96 15.53
N THR A 23 10.70 -14.13 14.55
CA THR A 23 10.92 -14.54 13.15
C THR A 23 12.10 -15.50 13.02
N THR A 24 13.19 -15.27 13.77
CA THR A 24 14.36 -16.16 13.81
C THR A 24 13.97 -17.52 14.41
N ARG A 25 13.17 -17.51 15.48
CA ARG A 25 12.67 -18.75 16.11
C ARG A 25 11.75 -19.53 15.18
N LEU A 26 10.88 -18.84 14.41
CA LEU A 26 10.07 -19.46 13.35
C LEU A 26 10.95 -20.15 12.30
N VAL A 27 11.98 -19.48 11.79
CA VAL A 27 12.94 -20.05 10.82
C VAL A 27 13.69 -21.24 11.43
N THR A 28 14.07 -21.16 12.72
CA THR A 28 14.76 -22.26 13.43
C THR A 28 13.85 -23.48 13.55
N GLU A 29 12.56 -23.33 13.76
CA GLU A 29 11.62 -24.43 13.80
C GLU A 29 11.52 -25.16 12.44
N VAL A 30 11.47 -24.39 11.35
CA VAL A 30 11.51 -24.97 10.00
C VAL A 30 12.84 -25.70 9.77
N ARG A 31 13.98 -25.14 10.21
CA ARG A 31 15.30 -25.82 10.14
C ARG A 31 15.28 -27.16 10.88
N ARG A 32 14.71 -27.17 12.08
CA ARG A 32 14.55 -28.37 12.87
C ARG A 32 13.75 -29.45 12.15
N TRP A 33 12.64 -29.06 11.49
CA TRP A 33 11.87 -30.01 10.68
C TRP A 33 12.65 -30.56 9.51
N VAL A 34 13.48 -29.75 8.85
CA VAL A 34 14.35 -30.22 7.75
C VAL A 34 15.43 -31.20 8.22
N GLU A 35 16.02 -30.97 9.41
CA GLU A 35 17.14 -31.75 9.95
C GLU A 35 16.70 -33.09 10.61
N LEU A 36 15.53 -33.15 11.23
CA LEU A 36 15.06 -34.27 12.06
C LEU A 36 14.19 -35.28 11.31
N ALA A 37 14.31 -35.45 10.00
CA ALA A 37 13.39 -36.19 9.16
C ALA A 37 11.98 -35.56 9.17
N TRP A 38 11.68 -34.89 8.10
CA TRP A 38 10.41 -34.21 7.84
C TRP A 38 9.23 -35.11 8.21
N PRO A 39 8.32 -34.74 9.08
CA PRO A 39 7.19 -35.56 9.47
C PRO A 39 6.40 -36.05 8.27
N ASP A 40 5.98 -37.32 8.26
CA ASP A 40 5.24 -37.92 7.14
C ASP A 40 3.95 -37.16 6.78
N ASP A 41 3.37 -36.45 7.73
CA ASP A 41 2.16 -35.63 7.55
C ASP A 41 2.43 -34.25 6.94
N LEU A 42 3.69 -33.84 6.81
CA LEU A 42 4.07 -32.54 6.21
C LEU A 42 4.34 -32.69 4.70
N PRO A 43 4.34 -31.58 3.95
CA PRO A 43 4.71 -31.58 2.53
C PRO A 43 6.10 -32.17 2.33
N GLN A 44 6.19 -33.29 1.62
CA GLN A 44 7.46 -33.99 1.40
C GLN A 44 8.39 -33.20 0.44
N PRO A 45 9.72 -33.23 0.64
CA PRO A 45 10.68 -32.62 -0.24
C PRO A 45 10.61 -33.19 -1.65
N VAL A 46 10.77 -32.38 -2.66
CA VAL A 46 10.83 -32.81 -4.06
C VAL A 46 12.27 -33.26 -4.35
N PRO A 47 12.53 -34.54 -4.70
CA PRO A 47 13.87 -35.01 -5.01
C PRO A 47 14.47 -34.24 -6.20
N PRO A 48 15.76 -33.88 -6.18
CA PRO A 48 16.39 -33.13 -7.27
C PRO A 48 16.48 -33.87 -8.61
N ASP A 49 16.39 -35.21 -8.60
CA ASP A 49 16.66 -36.04 -9.79
C ASP A 49 15.42 -36.68 -10.46
N SER A 50 14.20 -36.25 -10.16
CA SER A 50 13.01 -36.84 -10.78
C SER A 50 12.76 -36.41 -12.25
N ARG A 51 13.80 -36.08 -13.01
CA ARG A 51 13.70 -35.68 -14.43
C ARG A 51 13.66 -36.85 -15.42
N GLN A 52 13.81 -38.10 -14.97
CA GLN A 52 13.75 -39.28 -15.82
C GLN A 52 12.81 -40.32 -15.23
N ASP A 53 11.95 -40.87 -16.12
CA ASP A 53 11.13 -42.07 -15.93
C ASP A 53 9.81 -41.96 -15.17
N ALA A 54 8.74 -41.68 -15.92
CA ALA A 54 7.38 -42.03 -15.54
C ALA A 54 6.83 -43.07 -16.53
N PRO A 55 6.41 -44.28 -16.05
CA PRO A 55 5.78 -45.28 -16.91
C PRO A 55 4.34 -44.92 -17.29
N PRO A 56 3.80 -45.42 -18.42
CA PRO A 56 2.50 -45.08 -18.94
C PRO A 56 1.34 -45.57 -18.06
N GLU A 57 0.40 -44.69 -17.79
CA GLU A 57 -0.79 -44.97 -16.99
C GLU A 57 -1.73 -45.97 -17.67
N ARG A 58 -2.03 -47.06 -16.96
CA ARG A 58 -3.14 -47.97 -17.30
C ARG A 58 -4.47 -47.42 -16.76
N HIS A 59 -5.48 -47.39 -17.61
CA HIS A 59 -6.87 -47.03 -17.33
C HIS A 59 -7.45 -47.80 -16.13
N ARG A 60 -8.04 -47.06 -15.16
CA ARG A 60 -9.05 -47.58 -14.22
C ARG A 60 -10.18 -46.58 -13.98
N GLU A 61 -11.33 -47.13 -13.85
CA GLU A 61 -12.71 -46.72 -13.97
C GLU A 61 -13.23 -45.53 -13.14
N ARG A 62 -14.35 -45.02 -13.63
CA ARG A 62 -15.15 -43.84 -13.36
C ARG A 62 -15.70 -43.77 -11.94
N ASP A 63 -15.50 -42.57 -11.32
CA ASP A 63 -16.40 -41.97 -10.33
C ASP A 63 -16.55 -40.49 -10.62
N THR A 64 -17.77 -40.02 -10.76
CA THR A 64 -18.18 -38.78 -11.38
C THR A 64 -17.83 -37.47 -10.66
N PRO A 65 -17.42 -37.35 -9.37
CA PRO A 65 -16.92 -36.10 -8.78
C PRO A 65 -15.48 -35.73 -9.12
N ARG A 66 -14.68 -36.68 -9.66
CA ARG A 66 -13.23 -36.50 -9.88
C ARG A 66 -12.87 -35.77 -11.17
N LEU A 67 -13.77 -35.66 -12.12
CA LEU A 67 -13.47 -35.10 -13.45
C LEU A 67 -13.45 -33.58 -13.49
N PHE A 68 -14.29 -32.93 -12.70
CA PHE A 68 -14.36 -31.45 -12.66
C PHE A 68 -13.14 -30.86 -11.96
N ASP A 69 -12.61 -31.56 -10.96
CA ASP A 69 -11.49 -31.16 -10.13
C ASP A 69 -10.14 -31.19 -10.89
N ARG A 70 -9.94 -32.17 -11.72
CA ARG A 70 -8.68 -32.42 -12.45
C ARG A 70 -8.53 -31.52 -13.68
N ALA A 71 -9.61 -31.29 -14.41
CA ALA A 71 -9.55 -30.53 -15.67
C ALA A 71 -9.35 -29.02 -15.47
N LEU A 72 -10.01 -28.43 -14.47
CA LEU A 72 -9.93 -26.98 -14.23
C LEU A 72 -8.57 -26.58 -13.66
N THR A 73 -8.07 -27.35 -12.69
CA THR A 73 -6.76 -27.07 -12.06
C THR A 73 -5.59 -27.33 -13.02
N LEU A 74 -5.69 -28.31 -13.89
CA LEU A 74 -4.66 -28.67 -14.85
C LEU A 74 -4.61 -27.75 -16.08
N SER A 75 -5.72 -27.10 -16.43
CA SER A 75 -5.75 -26.13 -17.53
C SER A 75 -5.13 -24.78 -17.16
N ILE A 76 -5.17 -24.40 -15.85
CA ILE A 76 -4.61 -23.16 -15.33
C ILE A 76 -3.09 -23.29 -15.08
N LEU A 77 -2.60 -24.51 -14.78
CA LEU A 77 -1.19 -24.79 -14.52
C LEU A 77 -0.51 -25.27 -15.81
N GLY A 78 0.03 -24.35 -16.59
CA GLY A 78 0.59 -24.61 -17.93
C GLY A 78 1.82 -25.52 -17.99
N SER A 79 2.49 -25.87 -16.87
CA SER A 79 3.69 -26.72 -16.87
C SER A 79 3.56 -27.97 -15.98
N GLU A 80 4.20 -29.05 -16.38
CA GLU A 80 4.29 -30.29 -15.57
C GLU A 80 4.97 -30.07 -14.21
N THR A 81 5.91 -29.13 -14.13
CA THR A 81 6.56 -28.73 -12.88
C THR A 81 5.56 -28.11 -11.90
N ALA A 82 4.68 -27.23 -12.40
CA ALA A 82 3.62 -26.62 -11.59
C ALA A 82 2.59 -27.66 -11.12
N LYS A 83 2.27 -28.66 -11.95
CA LYS A 83 1.38 -29.78 -11.61
C LYS A 83 1.99 -30.71 -10.54
N ARG A 84 3.31 -30.96 -10.58
CA ARG A 84 4.04 -31.74 -9.56
C ARG A 84 4.10 -31.00 -8.22
N GLN A 85 4.41 -29.69 -8.24
CA GLN A 85 4.40 -28.84 -7.04
C GLN A 85 3.01 -28.76 -6.39
N TYR A 86 1.95 -28.80 -7.19
CA TYR A 86 0.58 -28.83 -6.67
C TYR A 86 0.25 -30.15 -5.96
N ARG A 87 0.79 -31.29 -6.43
CA ARG A 87 0.55 -32.61 -5.84
C ARG A 87 1.30 -32.85 -4.51
N ALA A 88 2.44 -32.16 -4.31
CA ALA A 88 3.30 -32.39 -3.14
C ALA A 88 2.82 -31.73 -1.84
N GLY A 89 1.73 -30.93 -1.89
CA GLY A 89 1.34 -30.04 -0.78
C GLY A 89 2.32 -28.87 -0.64
N LYS A 90 1.85 -27.74 -0.16
CA LYS A 90 2.67 -26.53 -0.01
C LYS A 90 2.70 -26.07 1.44
N LEU A 91 3.83 -25.52 1.85
CA LEU A 91 3.90 -24.67 3.02
C LEU A 91 3.21 -23.34 2.69
N LEU A 92 2.26 -22.90 3.49
CA LEU A 92 1.67 -21.57 3.39
C LEU A 92 2.43 -20.63 4.30
N LEU A 93 3.11 -19.65 3.71
CA LEU A 93 3.77 -18.58 4.43
C LEU A 93 2.96 -17.30 4.28
N LEU A 94 2.56 -16.73 5.41
CA LEU A 94 1.86 -15.45 5.47
C LEU A 94 2.70 -14.43 6.23
N THR A 95 2.71 -13.19 5.74
CA THR A 95 3.41 -12.05 6.36
C THR A 95 2.54 -10.80 6.27
N ALA A 96 2.74 -9.84 7.17
CA ALA A 96 1.94 -8.63 7.23
C ALA A 96 2.07 -7.75 5.97
N ASN A 97 3.23 -7.74 5.32
CA ASN A 97 3.50 -6.95 4.11
C ASN A 97 4.48 -7.65 3.15
N SER A 98 4.68 -7.04 1.97
CA SER A 98 5.52 -7.61 0.91
C SER A 98 7.01 -7.59 1.23
N ASP A 99 7.50 -6.60 1.98
CA ASP A 99 8.92 -6.49 2.31
C ASP A 99 9.32 -7.56 3.33
N ASN A 100 8.48 -7.76 4.36
CA ASN A 100 8.68 -8.82 5.34
C ASN A 100 8.58 -10.21 4.70
N ARG A 101 7.73 -10.35 3.66
CA ARG A 101 7.63 -11.59 2.88
C ARG A 101 8.96 -11.93 2.20
N GLN A 102 9.61 -10.95 1.56
CA GLN A 102 10.87 -11.18 0.85
C GLN A 102 11.98 -11.57 1.82
N ASP A 103 12.15 -10.83 2.92
CA ASP A 103 13.14 -11.15 3.97
C ASP A 103 12.97 -12.56 4.52
N LEU A 104 11.72 -12.96 4.82
CA LEU A 104 11.45 -14.28 5.36
C LEU A 104 11.61 -15.39 4.32
N LEU A 105 11.28 -15.14 3.05
CA LEU A 105 11.53 -16.06 1.94
C LEU A 105 13.01 -16.34 1.74
N ASP A 106 13.85 -15.31 1.79
CA ASP A 106 15.30 -15.43 1.63
C ASP A 106 15.87 -16.31 2.77
N ARG A 107 15.51 -16.03 4.02
CA ARG A 107 15.94 -16.84 5.19
C ARG A 107 15.46 -18.29 5.14
N LEU A 108 14.20 -18.51 4.73
CA LEU A 108 13.67 -19.87 4.59
C LEU A 108 14.31 -20.62 3.42
N GLY A 109 14.60 -19.90 2.31
CA GLY A 109 15.29 -20.46 1.15
C GLY A 109 16.67 -21.01 1.49
N GLU A 110 17.43 -20.30 2.33
CA GLU A 110 18.74 -20.76 2.84
C GLU A 110 18.60 -22.04 3.65
N VAL A 111 17.62 -22.11 4.55
CA VAL A 111 17.40 -23.26 5.43
C VAL A 111 16.90 -24.48 4.69
N THR A 112 15.94 -24.29 3.78
CA THR A 112 15.30 -25.38 3.03
C THR A 112 16.05 -25.78 1.78
N ARG A 113 17.13 -25.06 1.41
CA ARG A 113 17.85 -25.20 0.13
C ARG A 113 16.91 -25.19 -1.07
N GLN A 114 15.81 -24.46 -0.96
CA GLN A 114 14.74 -24.38 -1.97
C GLN A 114 14.11 -25.74 -2.36
N ALA A 115 14.27 -26.76 -1.55
CA ALA A 115 13.77 -28.12 -1.84
C ALA A 115 12.26 -28.28 -1.61
N TYR A 116 11.65 -27.40 -0.81
CA TYR A 116 10.24 -27.52 -0.40
C TYR A 116 9.33 -26.53 -1.16
N PRO A 117 8.15 -26.99 -1.62
CA PRO A 117 7.20 -26.12 -2.28
C PRO A 117 6.57 -25.14 -1.25
N LEU A 118 6.89 -23.86 -1.39
CA LEU A 118 6.47 -22.79 -0.52
C LEU A 118 5.57 -21.80 -1.28
N ARG A 119 4.45 -21.41 -0.69
CA ARG A 119 3.63 -20.31 -1.16
C ARG A 119 3.67 -19.16 -0.16
N ALA A 120 4.37 -18.09 -0.49
CA ALA A 120 4.46 -16.90 0.34
C ALA A 120 3.56 -15.78 -0.19
N THR A 121 2.77 -15.20 0.70
CA THR A 121 1.85 -14.10 0.37
C THR A 121 1.47 -13.31 1.63
N THR A 122 0.66 -12.26 1.47
CA THR A 122 -0.03 -11.59 2.59
C THR A 122 -1.43 -12.19 2.77
N PRO A 123 -2.11 -12.01 3.91
CA PRO A 123 -3.48 -12.49 4.09
C PRO A 123 -4.41 -12.07 2.97
N LEU A 124 -4.44 -10.78 2.64
CA LEU A 124 -5.28 -10.25 1.56
C LEU A 124 -4.90 -10.81 0.18
N GLY A 125 -3.59 -10.95 -0.09
CA GLY A 125 -3.11 -11.59 -1.32
C GLY A 125 -3.52 -13.07 -1.40
N PHE A 126 -3.57 -13.77 -0.27
CA PHE A 126 -4.08 -15.12 -0.19
C PHE A 126 -5.58 -15.17 -0.50
N PHE A 127 -6.39 -14.36 0.18
CA PHE A 127 -7.83 -14.32 -0.05
C PHE A 127 -8.17 -13.99 -1.51
N GLN A 128 -7.51 -13.00 -2.09
CA GLN A 128 -7.67 -12.65 -3.49
C GLN A 128 -7.38 -13.83 -4.42
N ALA A 129 -6.25 -14.49 -4.22
CA ALA A 129 -5.86 -15.60 -5.07
C ALA A 129 -6.79 -16.81 -4.92
N GLU A 130 -7.31 -17.06 -3.72
CA GLU A 130 -8.28 -18.14 -3.48
C GLU A 130 -9.66 -17.82 -4.09
N VAL A 131 -10.14 -16.57 -3.95
CA VAL A 131 -11.39 -16.12 -4.60
C VAL A 131 -11.29 -16.26 -6.12
N LEU A 132 -10.17 -15.87 -6.73
CA LEU A 132 -9.94 -16.03 -8.16
C LEU A 132 -9.88 -17.49 -8.59
N LEU A 133 -9.15 -18.32 -7.83
CA LEU A 133 -8.97 -19.76 -8.15
C LEU A 133 -10.29 -20.52 -8.05
N PHE A 134 -11.12 -20.21 -7.06
CA PHE A 134 -12.39 -20.88 -6.80
C PHE A 134 -13.60 -20.05 -7.28
N TRP A 135 -13.38 -19.09 -8.18
CA TRP A 135 -14.43 -18.26 -8.75
C TRP A 135 -15.60 -19.05 -9.35
N PRO A 136 -15.39 -20.19 -10.05
CA PRO A 136 -16.50 -21.02 -10.53
C PRO A 136 -17.44 -21.53 -9.43
N LEU A 137 -16.94 -21.85 -8.24
CA LEU A 137 -17.78 -22.24 -7.11
C LEU A 137 -18.64 -21.08 -6.61
N LEU A 138 -18.07 -19.86 -6.59
CA LEU A 138 -18.79 -18.65 -6.21
C LEU A 138 -19.86 -18.26 -7.23
N ILE A 139 -19.60 -18.47 -8.54
CA ILE A 139 -20.62 -18.31 -9.59
C ILE A 139 -21.82 -19.21 -9.31
N GLN A 140 -21.59 -20.47 -9.02
CA GLN A 140 -22.67 -21.43 -8.74
C GLN A 140 -23.44 -21.07 -7.47
N GLN A 141 -22.74 -20.70 -6.39
CA GLN A 141 -23.35 -20.40 -5.11
C GLN A 141 -24.14 -19.09 -5.10
N LEU A 142 -23.63 -18.07 -5.78
CA LEU A 142 -24.22 -16.73 -5.81
C LEU A 142 -25.04 -16.46 -7.08
N HIS A 143 -25.18 -17.48 -7.97
CA HIS A 143 -25.86 -17.36 -9.25
C HIS A 143 -25.37 -16.19 -10.11
N LEU A 144 -24.03 -15.98 -10.12
CA LEU A 144 -23.40 -14.91 -10.88
C LEU A 144 -23.32 -15.26 -12.37
N ARG A 145 -23.18 -14.24 -13.21
CA ARG A 145 -22.87 -14.44 -14.63
C ARG A 145 -21.49 -15.10 -14.79
N PRO A 146 -21.33 -16.08 -15.68
CA PRO A 146 -20.05 -16.73 -15.92
C PRO A 146 -19.11 -15.80 -16.68
N GLN A 147 -18.29 -15.06 -15.94
CA GLN A 147 -17.28 -14.15 -16.47
C GLN A 147 -16.04 -14.16 -15.55
N PHE A 148 -14.86 -13.94 -16.14
CA PHE A 148 -13.64 -13.86 -15.34
C PHE A 148 -13.62 -12.56 -14.53
N PRO A 149 -13.29 -12.60 -13.23
CA PRO A 149 -13.36 -11.41 -12.40
C PRO A 149 -12.16 -10.48 -12.61
N ILE A 150 -12.40 -9.17 -12.54
CA ILE A 150 -11.38 -8.12 -12.61
C ILE A 150 -11.30 -7.46 -11.24
N ARG A 151 -10.06 -7.39 -10.67
CA ARG A 151 -9.84 -6.67 -9.42
C ARG A 151 -9.73 -5.17 -9.71
N LEU A 152 -10.55 -4.37 -9.05
CA LEU A 152 -10.45 -2.91 -9.11
C LEU A 152 -9.24 -2.40 -8.30
N ARG A 153 -8.59 -1.36 -8.81
CA ARG A 153 -7.66 -0.55 -8.05
C ARG A 153 -8.44 0.44 -7.18
N PRO A 154 -7.93 0.88 -6.01
CA PRO A 154 -8.67 1.76 -5.09
C PRO A 154 -9.15 3.07 -5.72
N GLU A 155 -8.35 3.67 -6.59
CA GLU A 155 -8.70 4.89 -7.31
C GLU A 155 -9.82 4.68 -8.34
N THR A 156 -9.79 3.56 -9.05
CA THR A 156 -10.85 3.16 -10.00
C THR A 156 -12.12 2.77 -9.24
N GLU A 157 -12.00 2.06 -8.13
CA GLU A 157 -13.10 1.73 -7.22
C GLU A 157 -13.82 3.00 -6.76
N GLN A 158 -13.07 3.99 -6.28
CA GLN A 158 -13.62 5.25 -5.79
C GLN A 158 -14.31 6.05 -6.90
N ASP A 159 -13.74 6.13 -8.10
CA ASP A 159 -14.33 6.80 -9.24
C ASP A 159 -15.66 6.15 -9.66
N LEU A 160 -15.70 4.82 -9.79
CA LEU A 160 -16.88 4.07 -10.16
C LEU A 160 -17.97 4.13 -9.09
N ALA A 161 -17.62 4.01 -7.81
CA ALA A 161 -18.55 4.15 -6.69
C ALA A 161 -19.16 5.56 -6.67
N THR A 162 -18.35 6.60 -6.88
CA THR A 162 -18.81 7.99 -6.96
C THR A 162 -19.88 8.15 -8.05
N ARG A 163 -19.63 7.62 -9.25
CA ARG A 163 -20.57 7.71 -10.37
C ARG A 163 -21.87 6.96 -10.08
N LEU A 164 -21.77 5.73 -9.54
CA LEU A 164 -22.95 4.94 -9.21
C LEU A 164 -23.79 5.63 -8.14
N TRP A 165 -23.18 6.07 -7.06
CA TRP A 165 -23.92 6.67 -5.94
C TRP A 165 -24.50 8.04 -6.27
N ARG A 166 -23.85 8.83 -7.12
CA ARG A 166 -24.46 10.06 -7.70
C ARG A 166 -25.75 9.75 -8.47
N SER A 167 -25.76 8.68 -9.25
CA SER A 167 -26.96 8.27 -9.98
C SER A 167 -28.08 7.78 -9.05
N LEU A 168 -27.74 7.35 -7.83
CA LEU A 168 -28.68 6.92 -6.80
C LEU A 168 -29.11 8.05 -5.85
N GLY A 169 -28.62 9.27 -6.07
CA GLY A 169 -28.98 10.45 -5.27
C GLY A 169 -28.16 10.59 -3.97
N LEU A 170 -26.88 10.16 -3.96
CA LEU A 170 -25.99 10.38 -2.83
C LEU A 170 -25.97 11.85 -2.42
N SER A 171 -26.37 12.13 -1.18
CA SER A 171 -26.28 13.48 -0.61
C SER A 171 -24.86 13.76 -0.13
N PRO A 172 -24.33 14.98 -0.35
CA PRO A 172 -23.01 15.39 0.17
C PRO A 172 -22.89 15.40 1.70
N SER A 173 -23.98 15.15 2.43
CA SER A 173 -24.04 15.27 3.90
C SER A 173 -24.34 13.93 4.61
N ILE A 174 -24.21 12.79 3.95
CA ILE A 174 -24.60 11.48 4.53
C ILE A 174 -23.75 11.09 5.74
N LEU A 175 -22.44 11.45 5.74
CA LEU A 175 -21.57 11.09 6.88
C LEU A 175 -21.10 12.35 7.62
N PRO A 176 -21.16 12.36 8.96
CA PRO A 176 -20.70 13.48 9.77
C PRO A 176 -19.19 13.69 9.60
N GLY A 177 -18.76 14.96 9.58
CA GLY A 177 -17.34 15.32 9.53
C GLY A 177 -16.64 15.12 8.17
N SER A 178 -17.38 14.82 7.11
CA SER A 178 -16.82 14.64 5.77
C SER A 178 -17.16 15.85 4.87
N PRO A 179 -16.21 16.79 4.66
CA PRO A 179 -16.50 18.07 4.00
C PRO A 179 -16.66 17.95 2.47
N ASN A 180 -16.25 16.83 1.86
CA ASN A 180 -16.36 16.62 0.43
C ASN A 180 -16.80 15.19 0.05
N GLU A 181 -17.41 15.09 -1.12
CA GLU A 181 -17.94 13.84 -1.67
C GLU A 181 -16.88 12.73 -1.78
N ALA A 182 -15.68 13.06 -2.23
CA ALA A 182 -14.62 12.07 -2.40
C ALA A 182 -14.23 11.39 -1.08
N ARG A 183 -14.20 12.15 0.03
CA ARG A 183 -13.95 11.60 1.37
C ARG A 183 -15.10 10.73 1.84
N GLN A 184 -16.34 11.14 1.59
CA GLN A 184 -17.52 10.34 1.95
C GLN A 184 -17.54 9.00 1.22
N VAL A 185 -17.32 9.03 -0.09
CA VAL A 185 -17.20 7.81 -0.91
C VAL A 185 -16.11 6.89 -0.35
N ARG A 186 -14.95 7.45 -0.02
CA ARG A 186 -13.85 6.67 0.56
C ARG A 186 -14.26 6.05 1.90
N HIS A 187 -14.88 6.81 2.80
CA HIS A 187 -15.35 6.29 4.09
C HIS A 187 -16.37 5.15 3.93
N LEU A 188 -17.30 5.25 2.99
CA LEU A 188 -18.27 4.18 2.71
C LEU A 188 -17.57 2.90 2.21
N LEU A 189 -16.59 3.03 1.32
CA LEU A 189 -15.81 1.89 0.84
C LEU A 189 -14.95 1.28 1.96
N ASP A 190 -14.38 2.11 2.84
CA ASP A 190 -13.62 1.67 4.01
C ASP A 190 -14.49 0.92 5.01
N LEU A 191 -15.72 1.38 5.28
CA LEU A 191 -16.68 0.67 6.12
C LEU A 191 -16.99 -0.74 5.58
N PHE A 192 -17.20 -0.86 4.28
CA PHE A 192 -17.41 -2.15 3.65
C PHE A 192 -16.18 -3.07 3.80
N GLN A 193 -14.98 -2.53 3.59
CA GLN A 193 -13.75 -3.28 3.76
C GLN A 193 -13.54 -3.74 5.21
N LEU A 194 -13.77 -2.86 6.19
CA LEU A 194 -13.65 -3.18 7.62
C LEU A 194 -14.64 -4.27 8.03
N ALA A 195 -15.91 -4.15 7.63
CA ALA A 195 -16.92 -5.17 7.88
C ALA A 195 -16.52 -6.53 7.29
N ALA A 196 -16.05 -6.54 6.03
CA ALA A 196 -15.60 -7.76 5.39
C ALA A 196 -14.40 -8.40 6.10
N PHE A 197 -13.45 -7.60 6.59
CA PHE A 197 -12.25 -8.08 7.28
C PHE A 197 -12.52 -8.58 8.70
N SER A 198 -13.54 -8.02 9.37
CA SER A 198 -14.02 -8.52 10.67
C SER A 198 -14.90 -9.77 10.54
N GLY A 199 -15.40 -10.06 9.34
CA GLY A 199 -16.40 -11.11 9.10
C GLY A 199 -17.84 -10.66 9.36
N THR A 200 -18.07 -9.35 9.54
CA THR A 200 -19.41 -8.76 9.71
C THR A 200 -20.14 -8.71 8.37
N PRO A 201 -21.38 -9.22 8.29
CA PRO A 201 -22.18 -9.11 7.08
C PRO A 201 -22.46 -7.65 6.71
N ILE A 202 -22.48 -7.36 5.42
CA ILE A 202 -22.73 -5.99 4.91
C ILE A 202 -24.09 -5.46 5.36
N GLU A 203 -25.06 -6.35 5.54
CA GLU A 203 -26.41 -6.05 6.01
C GLU A 203 -26.45 -5.52 7.45
N ASP A 204 -25.45 -5.89 8.25
CA ASP A 204 -25.36 -5.51 9.67
C ASP A 204 -24.64 -4.17 9.89
N ILE A 205 -23.95 -3.63 8.87
CA ILE A 205 -23.21 -2.37 8.98
C ILE A 205 -24.08 -1.22 9.54
N PRO A 206 -25.33 -0.98 9.03
CA PRO A 206 -26.18 0.07 9.58
C PRO A 206 -26.48 -0.09 11.07
N ALA A 207 -26.66 -1.33 11.51
CA ALA A 207 -26.94 -1.62 12.93
C ALA A 207 -25.69 -1.38 13.83
N TYR A 208 -24.49 -1.67 13.32
CA TYR A 208 -23.22 -1.38 14.01
C TYR A 208 -23.03 0.14 14.14
N LEU A 209 -23.23 0.88 13.05
CA LEU A 209 -23.07 2.33 13.03
C LEU A 209 -24.11 3.03 13.93
N SER A 210 -25.38 2.59 13.91
CA SER A 210 -26.42 3.17 14.74
C SER A 210 -26.21 2.93 16.23
N ARG A 211 -25.62 1.80 16.62
CA ARG A 211 -25.29 1.49 18.02
C ARG A 211 -24.00 2.16 18.48
N GLY A 212 -22.97 2.15 17.60
CA GLY A 212 -21.66 2.68 17.95
C GLY A 212 -21.57 4.20 17.85
N LEU A 213 -22.17 4.81 16.83
CA LEU A 213 -22.11 6.24 16.58
C LEU A 213 -23.42 6.90 17.02
N VAL A 214 -23.59 7.09 18.32
CA VAL A 214 -24.76 7.79 18.85
C VAL A 214 -24.74 9.24 18.39
N SER A 215 -25.80 9.69 17.73
CA SER A 215 -26.00 11.07 17.28
C SER A 215 -26.16 12.03 18.48
N GLY A 216 -25.07 12.31 19.17
CA GLY A 216 -24.97 13.19 20.32
C GLY A 216 -24.02 14.35 20.08
N GLY A 217 -24.13 15.04 18.97
CA GLY A 217 -23.32 16.22 18.66
C GLY A 217 -24.16 17.30 18.00
N GLU A 218 -23.95 18.53 18.37
CA GLU A 218 -24.59 19.81 18.07
C GLU A 218 -25.01 20.12 16.59
N THR A 219 -24.94 19.17 15.69
CA THR A 219 -25.25 19.37 14.24
C THR A 219 -26.61 18.86 13.79
N GLY A 220 -27.51 18.41 14.66
CA GLY A 220 -28.93 18.22 14.36
C GLY A 220 -29.35 17.42 13.09
N LEU A 221 -28.43 16.94 12.30
CA LEU A 221 -28.67 16.14 11.10
C LEU A 221 -28.72 14.64 11.48
N ALA A 222 -29.90 14.08 11.48
CA ALA A 222 -30.10 12.65 11.65
C ALA A 222 -29.46 11.91 10.45
N VAL A 223 -28.34 11.22 10.69
CA VAL A 223 -27.70 10.36 9.68
C VAL A 223 -28.61 9.17 9.42
N SER A 224 -29.01 8.97 8.19
CA SER A 224 -29.80 7.79 7.79
C SER A 224 -28.87 6.59 7.55
N TRP A 225 -28.57 5.83 8.61
CA TRP A 225 -27.75 4.62 8.47
C TRP A 225 -28.34 3.57 7.52
N SER A 226 -29.68 3.58 7.35
CA SER A 226 -30.35 2.74 6.36
C SER A 226 -29.98 3.13 4.92
N GLU A 227 -29.82 4.42 4.63
CA GLU A 227 -29.34 4.87 3.31
C GLU A 227 -27.89 4.44 3.07
N VAL A 228 -27.02 4.52 4.08
CA VAL A 228 -25.65 4.00 4.01
C VAL A 228 -25.67 2.50 3.63
N GLY A 229 -26.52 1.71 4.32
CA GLY A 229 -26.67 0.30 4.00
C GLY A 229 -27.16 0.05 2.58
N ALA A 230 -28.14 0.83 2.10
CA ALA A 230 -28.66 0.71 0.73
C ALA A 230 -27.59 1.03 -0.32
N LEU A 231 -26.77 2.07 -0.10
CA LEU A 231 -25.66 2.43 -0.99
C LEU A 231 -24.59 1.34 -1.06
N LEU A 232 -24.22 0.78 0.09
CA LEU A 232 -23.22 -0.30 0.16
C LEU A 232 -23.73 -1.58 -0.53
N GLN A 233 -25.00 -1.96 -0.31
CA GLN A 233 -25.60 -3.11 -0.98
C GLN A 233 -25.75 -2.89 -2.50
N ALA A 234 -26.11 -1.69 -2.93
CA ALA A 234 -26.14 -1.33 -4.34
C ALA A 234 -24.77 -1.47 -4.99
N TRP A 235 -23.70 -0.96 -4.33
CA TRP A 235 -22.32 -1.10 -4.77
C TRP A 235 -21.89 -2.57 -4.89
N ARG A 236 -22.15 -3.35 -3.85
CA ARG A 236 -21.85 -4.80 -3.84
C ARG A 236 -22.53 -5.51 -5.01
N SER A 237 -23.83 -5.30 -5.17
CA SER A 237 -24.61 -5.96 -6.22
C SER A 237 -24.17 -5.54 -7.62
N TRP A 238 -23.87 -4.25 -7.80
CA TRP A 238 -23.38 -3.68 -9.04
C TRP A 238 -22.01 -4.27 -9.44
N CYS A 239 -21.10 -4.42 -8.51
CA CYS A 239 -19.79 -5.03 -8.73
C CYS A 239 -19.90 -6.52 -9.07
N LEU A 240 -20.68 -7.27 -8.30
CA LEU A 240 -20.85 -8.73 -8.52
C LEU A 240 -21.48 -9.04 -9.85
N ALA A 241 -22.51 -8.27 -10.27
CA ALA A 241 -23.13 -8.42 -11.58
C ALA A 241 -22.15 -8.27 -12.74
N ARG A 242 -21.07 -7.49 -12.52
CA ARG A 242 -20.03 -7.17 -13.53
C ARG A 242 -18.75 -7.97 -13.37
N GLY A 243 -18.67 -8.83 -12.35
CA GLY A 243 -17.44 -9.56 -12.02
C GLY A 243 -16.30 -8.62 -11.61
N LEU A 244 -16.61 -7.51 -10.96
CA LEU A 244 -15.61 -6.57 -10.44
C LEU A 244 -15.36 -6.86 -8.96
N LEU A 245 -14.10 -6.96 -8.57
CA LEU A 245 -13.69 -7.29 -7.21
C LEU A 245 -12.97 -6.12 -6.56
N THR A 246 -13.46 -5.72 -5.39
CA THR A 246 -12.82 -4.75 -4.50
C THR A 246 -12.18 -5.49 -3.32
N TYR A 247 -11.40 -4.80 -2.50
CA TYR A 247 -10.84 -5.41 -1.30
C TYR A 247 -11.93 -5.87 -0.31
N GLY A 248 -12.99 -5.07 -0.15
CA GLY A 248 -14.13 -5.45 0.68
C GLY A 248 -14.84 -6.69 0.13
N LEU A 249 -15.10 -6.74 -1.18
CA LEU A 249 -15.72 -7.92 -1.82
C LEU A 249 -14.83 -9.17 -1.71
N ILE A 250 -13.53 -9.06 -1.88
CA ILE A 250 -12.61 -10.18 -1.73
C ILE A 250 -12.69 -10.73 -0.30
N GLY A 251 -12.67 -9.86 0.71
CA GLY A 251 -12.82 -10.26 2.11
C GLY A 251 -14.15 -10.96 2.38
N GLU A 252 -15.26 -10.35 1.94
CA GLU A 252 -16.62 -10.92 2.10
C GLU A 252 -16.76 -12.27 1.38
N LEU A 253 -16.38 -12.34 0.11
CA LEU A 253 -16.49 -13.55 -0.68
C LEU A 253 -15.65 -14.70 -0.11
N TYR A 254 -14.45 -14.37 0.38
CA TYR A 254 -13.59 -15.34 1.01
C TYR A 254 -14.15 -15.82 2.34
N GLY A 255 -14.39 -14.91 3.28
CA GLY A 255 -14.79 -15.26 4.66
C GLY A 255 -16.20 -15.84 4.75
N ARG A 256 -17.17 -15.21 4.08
CA ARG A 256 -18.59 -15.58 4.19
C ARG A 256 -19.02 -16.71 3.25
N TYR A 257 -18.48 -16.78 2.04
CA TYR A 257 -18.95 -17.69 1.03
C TYR A 257 -17.97 -18.82 0.69
N LEU A 258 -16.68 -18.56 0.60
CA LEU A 258 -15.72 -19.58 0.19
C LEU A 258 -15.22 -20.42 1.36
N LEU A 259 -14.75 -19.82 2.43
CA LEU A 259 -14.17 -20.50 3.59
C LEU A 259 -15.13 -21.52 4.26
N PRO A 260 -16.46 -21.29 4.36
CA PRO A 260 -17.39 -22.26 4.91
C PRO A 260 -17.66 -23.46 4.02
N LEU A 261 -17.40 -23.40 2.70
CA LEU A 261 -17.71 -24.45 1.75
C LEU A 261 -16.92 -25.74 2.01
N PRO A 262 -17.58 -26.91 2.19
CA PRO A 262 -16.88 -28.17 2.39
C PRO A 262 -15.92 -28.54 1.24
N ALA A 263 -16.31 -28.29 -0.01
CA ALA A 263 -15.48 -28.50 -1.18
C ALA A 263 -14.19 -27.67 -1.12
N TYR A 264 -14.29 -26.38 -0.75
CA TYR A 264 -13.10 -25.53 -0.58
C TYR A 264 -12.21 -26.00 0.57
N ARG A 265 -12.79 -26.32 1.73
CA ARG A 265 -12.04 -26.81 2.90
C ARG A 265 -11.28 -28.11 2.57
N TYR A 266 -11.88 -29.02 1.81
CA TYR A 266 -11.21 -30.24 1.32
C TYR A 266 -9.98 -29.89 0.46
N HIS A 267 -10.10 -28.92 -0.46
CA HIS A 267 -8.98 -28.47 -1.28
C HIS A 267 -7.91 -27.73 -0.48
N LEU A 268 -8.32 -26.90 0.47
CA LEU A 268 -7.43 -26.16 1.37
C LEU A 268 -6.54 -27.15 2.14
N HIS A 269 -7.13 -28.17 2.78
CA HIS A 269 -6.43 -29.21 3.52
C HIS A 269 -5.46 -30.02 2.66
N ARG A 270 -5.84 -30.35 1.41
CA ARG A 270 -4.93 -31.07 0.50
C ARG A 270 -3.75 -30.25 0.03
N ARG A 271 -3.92 -28.93 -0.07
CA ARG A 271 -2.87 -28.03 -0.56
C ARG A 271 -1.92 -27.56 0.54
N TYR A 272 -2.43 -27.34 1.74
CA TYR A 272 -1.67 -26.75 2.83
C TYR A 272 -1.81 -27.57 4.10
N ARG A 273 -0.73 -28.23 4.50
CA ARG A 273 -0.61 -29.00 5.75
C ARG A 273 0.13 -28.20 6.82
N VAL A 274 0.87 -27.20 6.43
CA VAL A 274 1.66 -26.35 7.30
C VAL A 274 1.39 -24.89 7.00
N VAL A 275 1.21 -24.11 8.05
CA VAL A 275 1.06 -22.65 8.00
C VAL A 275 2.16 -22.00 8.83
N LEU A 276 2.89 -21.09 8.23
CA LEU A 276 3.84 -20.19 8.87
C LEU A 276 3.27 -18.77 8.78
N ALA A 277 2.93 -18.15 9.89
CA ALA A 277 2.32 -16.83 9.89
C ALA A 277 3.10 -15.89 10.81
N ASP A 278 3.70 -14.87 10.22
CA ASP A 278 4.59 -13.96 10.91
C ASP A 278 3.91 -12.59 11.15
N ASP A 279 3.95 -12.10 12.39
CA ASP A 279 3.24 -10.91 12.90
C ASP A 279 1.72 -10.99 12.69
N VAL A 280 1.09 -12.02 13.26
CA VAL A 280 -0.37 -12.22 13.15
C VAL A 280 -1.18 -11.13 13.85
N ASP A 281 -0.57 -10.34 14.72
CA ASP A 281 -1.15 -9.16 15.34
C ASP A 281 -1.53 -8.07 14.31
N ASP A 282 -0.96 -8.10 13.10
CA ASP A 282 -1.29 -7.20 11.99
C ASP A 282 -2.30 -7.79 10.98
N TYR A 283 -2.95 -8.91 11.29
CA TYR A 283 -3.86 -9.58 10.36
C TYR A 283 -5.34 -9.28 10.67
N PRO A 284 -6.22 -9.37 9.66
CA PRO A 284 -7.66 -9.23 9.85
C PRO A 284 -8.28 -10.47 10.53
N ALA A 285 -9.42 -10.29 11.20
CA ALA A 285 -10.10 -11.38 11.92
C ALA A 285 -10.46 -12.58 11.02
N ILE A 286 -10.78 -12.37 9.74
CA ILE A 286 -11.03 -13.49 8.81
C ILE A 286 -9.78 -14.39 8.61
N ALA A 287 -8.57 -13.90 8.86
CA ALA A 287 -7.38 -14.74 8.85
C ALA A 287 -7.33 -15.67 10.07
N ALA A 288 -7.81 -15.23 11.23
CA ALA A 288 -7.97 -16.10 12.38
C ALA A 288 -8.98 -17.23 12.10
N GLN A 289 -10.10 -16.94 11.42
CA GLN A 289 -11.05 -17.96 10.98
C GLN A 289 -10.41 -18.99 10.02
N LEU A 290 -9.56 -18.53 9.08
CA LEU A 290 -8.79 -19.43 8.21
C LEU A 290 -7.91 -20.37 9.04
N PHE A 291 -7.15 -19.84 9.99
CA PHE A 291 -6.24 -20.65 10.81
C PHE A 291 -6.99 -21.65 11.70
N GLN A 292 -8.12 -21.25 12.27
CA GLN A 292 -8.98 -22.19 13.02
C GLN A 292 -9.46 -23.34 12.14
N VAL A 293 -9.93 -23.07 10.93
CA VAL A 293 -10.34 -24.11 9.97
C VAL A 293 -9.18 -25.03 9.63
N MET A 294 -7.97 -24.47 9.40
CA MET A 294 -6.78 -25.28 9.10
C MET A 294 -6.36 -26.15 10.30
N GLN A 295 -6.35 -25.61 11.52
CA GLN A 295 -6.05 -26.36 12.75
C GLN A 295 -7.07 -27.49 12.98
N GLN A 296 -8.37 -27.23 12.82
CA GLN A 296 -9.44 -28.23 12.91
C GLN A 296 -9.27 -29.38 11.90
N GLN A 297 -8.64 -29.10 10.79
CA GLN A 297 -8.31 -30.11 9.76
C GLN A 297 -6.94 -30.79 9.98
N GLY A 298 -6.26 -30.52 11.10
CA GLY A 298 -4.99 -31.13 11.46
C GLY A 298 -3.77 -30.48 10.82
N ALA A 299 -3.88 -29.25 10.30
CA ALA A 299 -2.71 -28.51 9.86
C ALA A 299 -1.87 -28.02 11.05
N VAL A 300 -0.54 -28.07 10.93
CA VAL A 300 0.39 -27.55 11.94
C VAL A 300 0.72 -26.10 11.62
N GLY A 301 0.66 -25.23 12.63
CA GLY A 301 0.94 -23.80 12.50
C GLY A 301 2.11 -23.35 13.35
N VAL A 302 2.91 -22.41 12.83
CA VAL A 302 3.83 -21.59 13.63
C VAL A 302 3.43 -20.14 13.44
N PHE A 303 3.02 -19.52 14.53
CA PHE A 303 2.47 -18.16 14.55
C PHE A 303 3.37 -17.28 15.39
N THR A 304 3.75 -16.10 14.90
CA THR A 304 4.43 -15.09 15.70
C THR A 304 3.47 -13.96 16.05
N PHE A 305 3.52 -13.53 17.29
CA PHE A 305 2.65 -12.49 17.83
C PHE A 305 3.45 -11.47 18.63
N ASN A 306 3.24 -10.20 18.37
CA ASN A 306 3.80 -9.09 19.14
C ASN A 306 2.69 -8.40 19.95
N PRO A 307 2.66 -8.50 21.27
CA PRO A 307 1.65 -7.82 22.10
C PRO A 307 1.62 -6.30 21.92
N GLU A 308 2.78 -5.70 21.60
CA GLU A 308 2.96 -4.27 21.37
C GLU A 308 2.91 -3.88 19.87
N GLY A 309 2.71 -4.86 19.00
CA GLY A 309 2.63 -4.70 17.56
C GLY A 309 1.36 -3.99 17.12
N ALA A 310 0.52 -4.68 16.39
CA ALA A 310 -0.76 -4.18 15.87
C ALA A 310 -0.60 -2.83 15.15
N VAL A 311 0.41 -2.73 14.27
CA VAL A 311 0.70 -1.51 13.51
C VAL A 311 -0.48 -1.13 12.63
N ARG A 312 -1.21 -2.14 12.14
CA ARG A 312 -2.37 -1.99 11.27
C ARG A 312 -3.71 -1.96 12.03
N LEU A 313 -3.68 -1.80 13.34
CA LEU A 313 -4.90 -1.58 14.13
C LEU A 313 -5.60 -0.30 13.63
N GLY A 314 -6.90 -0.38 13.35
CA GLY A 314 -7.64 0.70 12.70
C GLY A 314 -7.59 0.68 11.15
N LEU A 315 -6.78 -0.22 10.56
CA LEU A 315 -6.71 -0.49 9.11
C LEU A 315 -7.23 -1.89 8.76
N GLY A 316 -7.95 -2.52 9.67
CA GLY A 316 -8.56 -3.85 9.51
C GLY A 316 -7.82 -4.99 10.20
N ALA A 317 -6.71 -4.75 10.91
CA ALA A 317 -6.11 -5.73 11.81
C ALA A 317 -6.92 -5.87 13.10
N ASP A 318 -7.00 -7.09 13.61
CA ASP A 318 -7.69 -7.42 14.86
C ASP A 318 -6.90 -8.47 15.66
N PRO A 319 -5.93 -8.04 16.48
CA PRO A 319 -5.10 -8.95 17.27
C PRO A 319 -5.89 -9.86 18.19
N ALA A 320 -7.00 -9.37 18.76
CA ALA A 320 -7.80 -10.11 19.73
C ALA A 320 -8.55 -11.30 19.10
N ALA A 321 -8.86 -11.23 17.80
CA ALA A 321 -9.49 -12.33 17.08
C ALA A 321 -8.63 -13.61 17.05
N PHE A 322 -7.32 -13.51 17.29
CA PHE A 322 -6.41 -14.64 17.26
C PHE A 322 -6.31 -15.40 18.59
N THR A 323 -6.98 -14.96 19.64
CA THR A 323 -6.98 -15.63 20.95
C THR A 323 -7.40 -17.09 20.86
N ALA A 324 -8.42 -17.40 20.06
CA ALA A 324 -8.88 -18.77 19.87
C ALA A 324 -7.87 -19.63 19.07
N VAL A 325 -7.07 -19.04 18.18
CA VAL A 325 -5.98 -19.74 17.48
C VAL A 325 -4.86 -20.08 18.46
N ALA A 326 -4.49 -19.13 19.33
CA ALA A 326 -3.45 -19.31 20.35
C ALA A 326 -3.79 -20.41 21.36
N GLN A 327 -5.09 -20.53 21.75
CA GLN A 327 -5.55 -21.59 22.66
C GLN A 327 -5.29 -23.01 22.15
N HIS A 328 -5.18 -23.19 20.84
CA HIS A 328 -4.87 -24.49 20.22
C HIS A 328 -3.38 -24.67 19.91
N CYS A 329 -2.53 -23.81 20.44
CA CYS A 329 -1.08 -23.84 20.23
C CYS A 329 -0.34 -23.99 21.54
N GLN A 330 0.87 -24.56 21.47
CA GLN A 330 1.84 -24.44 22.54
C GLN A 330 2.40 -23.01 22.53
N VAL A 331 2.16 -22.27 23.63
CA VAL A 331 2.65 -20.90 23.77
C VAL A 331 4.11 -20.93 24.22
N GLU A 332 4.98 -20.27 23.45
CA GLU A 332 6.40 -20.09 23.77
C GLU A 332 6.68 -18.58 23.90
N PRO A 333 6.81 -18.04 25.13
CA PRO A 333 7.22 -16.66 25.33
C PRO A 333 8.72 -16.53 25.02
N LEU A 334 9.09 -15.52 24.23
CA LEU A 334 10.47 -15.25 23.88
C LEU A 334 11.00 -14.10 24.73
N PRO A 335 12.15 -14.29 25.40
CA PRO A 335 12.77 -13.24 26.19
C PRO A 335 13.15 -12.06 25.29
N GLN A 336 13.32 -10.91 25.90
CA GLN A 336 13.89 -9.77 25.20
C GLN A 336 15.28 -10.10 24.66
N PRO A 337 15.66 -9.59 23.47
CA PRO A 337 16.97 -9.87 22.90
C PRO A 337 18.09 -9.33 23.80
N ALA A 338 19.26 -9.98 23.74
CA ALA A 338 20.46 -9.57 24.45
C ALA A 338 21.04 -8.23 23.97
N VAL A 339 20.57 -7.72 22.84
CA VAL A 339 21.01 -6.41 22.30
C VAL A 339 20.31 -5.30 23.06
N THR A 340 21.09 -4.50 23.77
CA THR A 340 20.61 -3.35 24.53
C THR A 340 19.89 -2.35 23.59
N SER A 341 18.72 -1.90 24.00
CA SER A 341 17.98 -0.80 23.39
C SER A 341 17.48 0.14 24.49
N LEU A 342 17.19 1.37 24.14
CA LEU A 342 16.58 2.32 25.07
C LEU A 342 15.26 1.80 25.64
N GLY A 343 14.55 0.97 24.86
CA GLY A 343 13.27 0.39 25.29
C GLY A 343 13.38 -0.56 26.48
N GLN A 344 14.50 -1.24 26.68
CA GLN A 344 14.63 -2.17 27.80
C GLN A 344 14.63 -1.48 29.16
N THR A 345 15.19 -0.27 29.22
CA THR A 345 15.32 0.48 30.48
C THR A 345 14.30 1.60 30.58
N TRP A 346 13.98 2.23 29.45
CA TRP A 346 13.26 3.51 29.45
C TRP A 346 11.85 3.45 28.86
N ALA A 347 11.39 2.31 28.33
CA ALA A 347 10.04 2.25 27.75
C ALA A 347 8.96 2.49 28.83
N GLU A 348 9.05 1.82 29.97
CA GLU A 348 8.08 1.99 31.07
C GLU A 348 8.10 3.40 31.67
N PRO A 349 9.27 3.96 32.05
CA PRO A 349 9.33 5.33 32.58
C PRO A 349 8.79 6.38 31.58
N ILE A 350 9.12 6.25 30.28
CA ILE A 350 8.66 7.20 29.26
C ILE A 350 7.17 7.11 29.05
N VAL A 351 6.61 5.89 28.99
CA VAL A 351 5.16 5.72 28.85
C VAL A 351 4.43 6.29 30.07
N ALA A 352 4.91 6.00 31.29
CA ALA A 352 4.36 6.56 32.52
C ALA A 352 4.39 8.09 32.53
N MET A 353 5.49 8.71 32.12
CA MET A 353 5.64 10.17 32.06
C MET A 353 4.70 10.81 31.02
N VAL A 354 4.43 10.13 29.91
CA VAL A 354 3.49 10.62 28.89
C VAL A 354 2.04 10.50 29.37
N GLN A 355 1.72 9.45 30.13
CA GLN A 355 0.38 9.24 30.70
C GLN A 355 0.11 10.15 31.91
N ASP A 356 1.11 10.35 32.76
CA ASP A 356 1.05 11.23 33.92
C ASP A 356 2.26 12.17 33.97
N PRO A 357 2.10 13.42 33.51
CA PRO A 357 3.19 14.41 33.51
C PRO A 357 3.77 14.74 34.90
N THR A 358 3.10 14.36 35.99
CA THR A 358 3.59 14.60 37.35
C THR A 358 4.62 13.57 37.80
N MET A 359 4.74 12.45 37.10
CA MET A 359 5.70 11.36 37.36
C MET A 359 7.08 11.61 36.74
N GLY A 360 7.51 12.88 36.64
CA GLY A 360 8.74 13.26 35.94
C GLY A 360 10.01 12.75 36.61
N GLU A 361 10.65 11.71 36.05
CA GLU A 361 12.03 11.37 36.33
C GLU A 361 12.96 12.07 35.31
N PRO A 362 14.20 12.46 35.69
CA PRO A 362 15.15 13.02 34.74
C PRO A 362 15.51 11.97 33.68
N LEU A 363 15.40 12.34 32.42
CA LEU A 363 15.76 11.47 31.30
C LEU A 363 17.27 11.32 31.17
N PRO A 364 17.79 10.18 30.68
CA PRO A 364 19.22 9.96 30.51
C PRO A 364 19.82 10.84 29.41
N GLU A 365 21.12 11.05 29.43
CA GLU A 365 21.83 11.79 28.37
C GLU A 365 21.65 11.23 26.97
N ALA A 366 21.28 9.97 26.87
CA ALA A 366 20.93 9.31 25.61
C ALA A 366 19.65 9.85 24.96
N ILE A 367 18.81 10.57 25.71
CA ILE A 367 17.56 11.18 25.24
C ILE A 367 17.72 12.71 25.31
N GLN A 368 17.80 13.32 24.14
CA GLN A 368 18.07 14.76 24.03
C GLN A 368 16.91 15.46 23.31
N SER A 369 16.72 16.75 23.60
CA SER A 369 15.73 17.58 22.92
C SER A 369 16.38 18.63 22.02
N LEU A 370 15.81 18.79 20.83
CA LEU A 370 16.10 19.89 19.91
C LEU A 370 14.85 20.75 19.81
N GLN A 371 14.92 21.97 20.33
CA GLN A 371 13.80 22.89 20.40
C GLN A 371 14.05 24.13 19.55
N THR A 372 13.07 24.51 18.73
CA THR A 372 13.13 25.69 17.86
C THR A 372 11.78 26.40 17.84
N VAL A 373 11.76 27.66 17.45
CA VAL A 373 10.48 28.38 17.28
C VAL A 373 9.78 27.98 15.99
N ALA A 374 10.55 27.86 14.89
CA ALA A 374 9.99 27.57 13.57
C ALA A 374 10.38 26.18 13.05
N ARG A 375 9.45 25.49 12.42
CA ARG A 375 9.67 24.16 11.86
C ARG A 375 10.76 24.10 10.79
N SER A 376 10.95 25.19 10.02
CA SER A 376 12.04 25.28 9.05
C SER A 376 13.43 25.27 9.71
N GLN A 377 13.57 25.89 10.89
CA GLN A 377 14.79 25.83 11.70
C GLN A 377 15.00 24.41 12.25
N LEU A 378 13.93 23.77 12.74
CA LEU A 378 13.97 22.41 13.24
C LEU A 378 14.55 21.44 12.18
N LEU A 379 14.02 21.47 10.96
CA LEU A 379 14.47 20.59 9.87
C LEU A 379 15.96 20.84 9.53
N ARG A 380 16.37 22.10 9.48
CA ARG A 380 17.76 22.49 9.20
C ARG A 380 18.69 21.98 10.30
N GLN A 381 18.39 22.28 11.57
CA GLN A 381 19.22 21.88 12.71
C GLN A 381 19.25 20.35 12.87
N THR A 382 18.12 19.65 12.63
CA THR A 382 18.12 18.18 12.58
C THR A 382 19.12 17.64 11.55
N ALA A 383 19.11 18.20 10.34
CA ALA A 383 20.05 17.80 9.29
C ALA A 383 21.51 18.14 9.66
N GLU A 384 21.75 19.30 10.27
CA GLU A 384 23.09 19.72 10.74
C GLU A 384 23.66 18.78 11.79
N ILE A 385 22.86 18.36 12.79
CA ILE A 385 23.27 17.37 13.79
C ILE A 385 23.65 16.05 13.13
N ILE A 386 22.84 15.56 12.19
CA ILE A 386 23.11 14.32 11.45
C ILE A 386 24.44 14.44 10.67
N ILE A 387 24.64 15.55 9.95
CA ILE A 387 25.86 15.80 9.17
C ILE A 387 27.09 15.81 10.06
N GLN A 388 27.03 16.56 11.16
CA GLN A 388 28.16 16.67 12.12
C GLN A 388 28.52 15.32 12.73
N ALA A 389 27.52 14.54 13.17
CA ALA A 389 27.72 13.22 13.76
C ALA A 389 28.34 12.22 12.77
N VAL A 390 27.89 12.22 11.52
CA VAL A 390 28.46 11.35 10.48
C VAL A 390 29.86 11.79 10.09
N GLN A 391 30.13 13.09 9.98
CA GLN A 391 31.48 13.63 9.69
C GLN A 391 32.46 13.37 10.82
N ALA A 392 32.00 13.41 12.08
CA ALA A 392 32.79 13.06 13.25
C ALA A 392 33.04 11.54 13.39
N GLY A 393 32.36 10.70 12.59
CA GLY A 393 32.46 9.24 12.66
C GLY A 393 31.77 8.62 13.88
N GLU A 394 30.85 9.35 14.54
CA GLU A 394 30.13 8.85 15.72
C GLU A 394 29.05 7.81 15.29
N VAL A 395 28.46 7.97 14.10
CA VAL A 395 27.40 7.13 13.60
C VAL A 395 27.48 7.05 12.08
N GLU A 396 27.10 5.91 11.49
CA GLU A 396 27.01 5.74 10.04
C GLU A 396 25.61 6.13 9.52
N PRO A 397 25.47 6.62 8.26
CA PRO A 397 24.17 7.05 7.71
C PRO A 397 23.06 6.00 7.83
N GLN A 398 23.37 4.70 7.61
CA GLN A 398 22.40 3.60 7.72
C GLN A 398 21.98 3.30 9.17
N GLU A 399 22.64 3.85 10.15
CA GLU A 399 22.30 3.70 11.57
C GLU A 399 21.37 4.80 12.08
N ILE A 400 20.95 5.72 11.18
CA ILE A 400 20.12 6.89 11.52
C ILE A 400 18.72 6.75 10.90
N ALA A 401 17.69 6.98 11.72
CA ALA A 401 16.33 7.14 11.25
C ALA A 401 15.72 8.46 11.73
N VAL A 402 15.05 9.16 10.81
CA VAL A 402 14.24 10.34 11.10
C VAL A 402 12.78 9.94 10.96
N ILE A 403 12.03 10.03 12.04
CA ILE A 403 10.67 9.51 12.15
C ILE A 403 9.72 10.64 12.53
N ALA A 404 8.59 10.79 11.80
CA ALA A 404 7.58 11.79 12.10
C ALA A 404 6.20 11.13 12.23
N PRO A 405 5.24 11.71 12.97
CA PRO A 405 3.86 11.23 12.99
C PRO A 405 3.19 11.35 11.61
N GLY A 406 3.65 12.32 10.79
CA GLY A 406 3.29 12.48 9.40
C GLY A 406 4.43 13.14 8.64
N MET A 407 5.18 12.38 7.86
CA MET A 407 6.30 12.86 7.04
C MET A 407 5.74 13.55 5.79
N ASP A 408 5.53 14.88 5.86
CA ASP A 408 5.03 15.65 4.73
C ASP A 408 6.10 15.89 3.64
N ALA A 409 5.64 16.36 2.47
CA ALA A 409 6.52 16.57 1.32
C ALA A 409 7.59 17.64 1.57
N ILE A 410 7.30 18.67 2.38
CA ILE A 410 8.24 19.75 2.68
C ILE A 410 9.38 19.24 3.57
N ALA A 411 9.05 18.53 4.66
CA ALA A 411 10.06 17.95 5.55
C ALA A 411 10.96 16.97 4.78
N ARG A 412 10.35 16.11 3.98
CA ARG A 412 11.06 15.13 3.16
C ARG A 412 11.99 15.80 2.16
N TYR A 413 11.49 16.77 1.40
CA TYR A 413 12.29 17.50 0.43
C TYR A 413 13.45 18.25 1.10
N THR A 414 13.18 19.01 2.17
CA THR A 414 14.18 19.81 2.85
C THR A 414 15.31 18.95 3.44
N LEU A 415 14.97 17.88 4.16
CA LEU A 415 15.97 16.95 4.71
C LEU A 415 16.76 16.26 3.61
N THR A 416 16.09 15.77 2.58
CA THR A 416 16.77 15.12 1.45
C THR A 416 17.73 16.08 0.76
N GLU A 417 17.31 17.31 0.49
CA GLU A 417 18.15 18.31 -0.19
C GLU A 417 19.39 18.66 0.64
N ILE A 418 19.22 18.94 1.93
CA ILE A 418 20.34 19.33 2.80
C ILE A 418 21.34 18.18 2.94
N LEU A 419 20.86 16.96 3.26
CA LEU A 419 21.72 15.80 3.45
C LEU A 419 22.44 15.39 2.16
N THR A 420 21.73 15.38 1.02
CA THR A 420 22.33 15.01 -0.27
C THR A 420 23.38 16.01 -0.75
N LYS A 421 23.20 17.31 -0.48
CA LYS A 421 24.22 18.34 -0.77
C LYS A 421 25.53 18.10 -0.02
N GLN A 422 25.48 17.42 1.11
CA GLN A 422 26.65 17.03 1.92
C GLN A 422 27.14 15.59 1.61
N GLY A 423 26.64 15.00 0.54
CA GLY A 423 27.04 13.66 0.10
C GLY A 423 26.42 12.51 0.86
N LEU A 424 25.44 12.77 1.74
CA LEU A 424 24.74 11.74 2.48
C LEU A 424 23.54 11.23 1.67
N ALA A 425 23.49 9.93 1.42
CA ALA A 425 22.33 9.31 0.77
C ALA A 425 21.13 9.28 1.72
N VAL A 426 19.93 9.41 1.16
CA VAL A 426 18.67 9.39 1.92
C VAL A 426 17.73 8.34 1.33
N GLU A 427 17.20 7.47 2.19
CA GLU A 427 16.16 6.49 1.84
C GLU A 427 14.81 6.95 2.44
N SER A 428 13.87 7.34 1.60
CA SER A 428 12.51 7.64 2.01
C SER A 428 11.63 6.40 1.86
N LEU A 429 11.11 5.87 2.98
CA LEU A 429 10.29 4.66 2.93
C LEU A 429 8.95 4.94 2.28
N ASN A 430 8.59 4.08 1.32
CA ASN A 430 7.28 4.00 0.67
C ASN A 430 6.68 5.38 0.32
N GLU A 431 7.49 6.19 -0.36
CA GLU A 431 7.07 7.51 -0.82
C GLU A 431 6.01 7.36 -1.92
N GLN A 432 4.83 7.92 -1.69
CA GLN A 432 3.76 7.95 -2.68
C GLN A 432 3.69 9.36 -3.29
N ARG A 433 3.97 9.46 -4.58
CA ARG A 433 3.84 10.71 -5.34
C ARG A 433 2.71 10.60 -6.36
N PRO A 434 1.80 11.59 -6.45
CA PRO A 434 0.83 11.61 -7.53
C PRO A 434 1.52 11.50 -8.88
N LEU A 435 1.07 10.60 -9.74
CA LEU A 435 1.65 10.43 -11.08
C LEU A 435 1.62 11.75 -11.87
N ALA A 436 0.53 12.49 -11.74
CA ALA A 436 0.39 13.81 -12.38
C ALA A 436 1.37 14.88 -11.84
N SER A 437 2.09 14.65 -10.73
CA SER A 437 3.15 15.56 -10.28
C SER A 437 4.41 15.51 -11.16
N LEU A 438 4.55 14.44 -11.96
CA LEU A 438 5.73 14.21 -12.77
C LEU A 438 5.58 14.86 -14.16
N PRO A 439 6.50 15.75 -14.60
CA PRO A 439 6.41 16.45 -15.87
C PRO A 439 6.24 15.51 -17.07
N ARG A 440 6.92 14.36 -17.08
CA ARG A 440 6.81 13.38 -18.17
C ARG A 440 5.42 12.77 -18.29
N VAL A 441 4.76 12.52 -17.17
CA VAL A 441 3.37 12.02 -17.15
C VAL A 441 2.44 13.09 -17.69
N ARG A 442 2.57 14.34 -17.24
CA ARG A 442 1.75 15.46 -17.73
C ARG A 442 1.96 15.69 -19.23
N ALA A 443 3.19 15.64 -19.70
CA ALA A 443 3.50 15.75 -21.14
C ALA A 443 2.83 14.66 -21.97
N LEU A 444 2.85 13.40 -21.51
CA LEU A 444 2.17 12.29 -22.19
C LEU A 444 0.65 12.44 -22.17
N LEU A 445 0.05 12.95 -21.07
CA LEU A 445 -1.39 13.21 -21.01
C LEU A 445 -1.79 14.37 -21.94
N THR A 446 -0.99 15.41 -22.05
CA THR A 446 -1.21 16.51 -23.00
C THR A 446 -1.11 16.01 -24.44
N LEU A 447 -0.13 15.16 -24.73
CA LEU A 447 0.02 14.52 -26.03
C LEU A 447 -1.19 13.66 -26.41
N LEU A 448 -1.71 12.84 -25.47
CA LEU A 448 -2.95 12.08 -25.66
C LEU A 448 -4.12 13.01 -26.00
N ALA A 449 -4.26 14.11 -25.28
CA ALA A 449 -5.36 15.05 -25.49
C ALA A 449 -5.24 15.82 -26.81
N LEU A 450 -4.04 15.98 -27.36
CA LEU A 450 -3.83 16.56 -28.68
C LEU A 450 -4.13 15.58 -29.83
N VAL A 451 -3.90 14.28 -29.62
CA VAL A 451 -4.13 13.27 -30.67
C VAL A 451 -5.61 12.92 -30.82
N TYR A 452 -6.35 12.84 -29.71
CA TYR A 452 -7.75 12.45 -29.75
C TYR A 452 -8.70 13.67 -29.81
N PRO A 453 -9.58 13.76 -30.81
CA PRO A 453 -10.54 14.87 -30.92
C PRO A 453 -11.54 14.86 -29.76
N GLY A 454 -12.06 16.03 -29.37
CA GLY A 454 -13.01 16.22 -28.26
C GLY A 454 -12.37 16.44 -26.90
N LEU A 455 -11.03 16.44 -26.79
CA LEU A 455 -10.30 16.61 -25.53
C LEU A 455 -9.64 17.98 -25.36
N GLY A 456 -9.88 18.92 -26.27
CA GLY A 456 -9.20 20.22 -26.27
C GLY A 456 -9.42 21.04 -25.00
N ARG A 457 -10.52 20.85 -24.29
CA ARG A 457 -10.75 21.48 -22.98
C ARG A 457 -9.78 21.00 -21.88
N LEU A 458 -9.08 19.91 -22.12
CA LEU A 458 -8.05 19.38 -21.24
C LEU A 458 -6.63 19.83 -21.63
N VAL A 459 -6.49 20.66 -22.67
CA VAL A 459 -5.20 21.15 -23.16
C VAL A 459 -5.16 22.68 -22.95
N ASP A 460 -4.17 23.11 -22.19
CA ASP A 460 -3.87 24.51 -21.97
C ASP A 460 -2.47 24.86 -22.51
N ARG A 461 -2.16 26.16 -22.59
CA ARG A 461 -0.88 26.66 -23.11
C ARG A 461 0.30 26.23 -22.26
N GLU A 462 0.16 26.23 -20.94
CA GLU A 462 1.23 25.82 -20.02
C GLU A 462 1.56 24.34 -20.19
N GLY A 463 0.53 23.48 -20.29
CA GLY A 463 0.71 22.06 -20.53
C GLY A 463 1.37 21.74 -21.87
N VAL A 464 1.06 22.52 -22.94
CA VAL A 464 1.73 22.39 -24.23
C VAL A 464 3.19 22.84 -24.12
N ALA A 465 3.48 23.97 -23.47
CA ALA A 465 4.85 24.44 -23.28
C ALA A 465 5.69 23.42 -22.48
N GLU A 466 5.12 22.88 -21.37
CA GLU A 466 5.77 21.82 -20.59
C GLU A 466 6.00 20.56 -21.43
N MET A 467 5.03 20.13 -22.22
CA MET A 467 5.15 18.99 -23.12
C MET A 467 6.32 19.20 -24.11
N LEU A 468 6.43 20.38 -24.71
CA LEU A 468 7.52 20.70 -25.64
C LEU A 468 8.90 20.64 -24.97
N VAL A 469 9.04 21.14 -23.73
CA VAL A 469 10.30 21.05 -22.96
C VAL A 469 10.65 19.60 -22.66
N VAL A 470 9.66 18.79 -22.23
CA VAL A 470 9.89 17.43 -21.79
C VAL A 470 10.21 16.48 -22.94
N LEU A 471 9.49 16.60 -24.07
CA LEU A 471 9.65 15.73 -25.23
C LEU A 471 10.73 16.23 -26.19
N GLY A 472 10.90 17.55 -26.29
CA GLY A 472 11.80 18.17 -27.26
C GLY A 472 13.26 18.31 -26.83
N ARG A 473 13.66 17.91 -25.63
CA ARG A 473 15.03 17.96 -25.02
C ARG A 473 15.92 19.17 -25.38
N GLN A 474 15.78 19.73 -26.58
CA GLN A 474 16.54 20.87 -27.12
C GLN A 474 15.71 22.17 -27.08
N ILE A 475 14.50 22.09 -26.55
CA ILE A 475 13.59 23.24 -26.38
C ILE A 475 13.63 23.63 -24.90
N ASP A 476 14.22 24.78 -24.60
CA ASP A 476 14.20 25.34 -23.26
C ASP A 476 12.83 25.98 -22.93
N PRO A 477 12.52 26.26 -21.66
CA PRO A 477 11.23 26.78 -21.26
C PRO A 477 10.85 28.12 -21.93
N VAL A 478 11.82 29.00 -22.22
CA VAL A 478 11.56 30.30 -22.87
C VAL A 478 11.14 30.07 -24.33
N ARG A 479 11.88 29.23 -25.04
CA ARG A 479 11.53 28.86 -26.43
C ARG A 479 10.20 28.11 -26.51
N ALA A 480 9.94 27.21 -25.56
CA ALA A 480 8.67 26.49 -25.48
C ALA A 480 7.49 27.46 -25.31
N GLY A 481 7.61 28.47 -24.43
CA GLY A 481 6.61 29.51 -24.26
C GLY A 481 6.36 30.28 -25.56
N LEU A 482 7.42 30.75 -26.22
CA LEU A 482 7.31 31.47 -27.49
C LEU A 482 6.65 30.63 -28.60
N ILE A 483 7.04 29.37 -28.72
CA ILE A 483 6.43 28.42 -29.68
C ILE A 483 4.94 28.25 -29.36
N THR A 484 4.60 28.03 -28.10
CA THR A 484 3.20 27.82 -27.69
C THR A 484 2.34 29.07 -27.95
N ASP A 485 2.86 30.27 -27.69
CA ASP A 485 2.13 31.53 -27.89
C ASP A 485 1.75 31.75 -29.37
N HIS A 486 2.61 31.31 -30.30
CA HIS A 486 2.43 31.53 -31.72
C HIS A 486 1.98 30.31 -32.51
N CYS A 487 2.33 29.11 -32.08
CA CYS A 487 2.09 27.87 -32.82
C CYS A 487 1.03 26.96 -32.18
N PHE A 488 0.47 27.30 -31.03
CA PHE A 488 -0.63 26.54 -30.44
C PHE A 488 -1.97 27.26 -30.64
N GLU A 489 -2.88 26.62 -31.35
CA GLU A 489 -4.26 27.05 -31.55
C GLU A 489 -5.20 26.29 -30.61
N PRO A 490 -5.68 26.91 -29.53
CA PRO A 490 -6.60 26.27 -28.62
C PRO A 490 -7.98 26.14 -29.27
N HIS A 491 -8.54 24.93 -29.25
CA HIS A 491 -9.90 24.65 -29.71
C HIS A 491 -10.53 23.57 -28.81
N PRO A 492 -11.80 23.70 -28.39
CA PRO A 492 -12.44 22.75 -27.49
C PRO A 492 -12.43 21.29 -27.98
N ASP A 493 -12.56 21.07 -29.29
CA ASP A 493 -12.65 19.75 -29.85
C ASP A 493 -11.38 19.33 -30.62
N THR A 494 -10.70 20.24 -31.29
CA THR A 494 -9.56 19.95 -32.16
C THR A 494 -8.41 20.93 -31.95
N PRO A 495 -7.76 20.91 -30.77
CA PRO A 495 -6.59 21.75 -30.54
C PRO A 495 -5.47 21.37 -31.50
N ARG A 496 -4.71 22.34 -32.01
CA ARG A 496 -3.69 22.12 -33.05
C ARG A 496 -2.36 22.76 -32.69
N LEU A 497 -1.30 22.12 -33.13
CA LEU A 497 0.01 22.72 -33.26
C LEU A 497 0.19 23.15 -34.73
N LEU A 498 0.60 24.39 -34.94
CA LEU A 498 0.86 24.96 -36.25
C LEU A 498 2.35 24.76 -36.64
N PRO A 499 2.67 24.75 -37.95
CA PRO A 499 4.06 24.73 -38.37
C PRO A 499 4.86 25.89 -37.78
N VAL A 500 6.16 25.70 -37.57
CA VAL A 500 7.03 26.68 -36.88
C VAL A 500 7.05 28.06 -37.55
N ASN A 501 6.79 28.14 -38.85
CA ASN A 501 6.71 29.39 -39.61
C ASN A 501 5.47 30.26 -39.23
N ALA A 502 4.53 29.75 -38.49
CA ALA A 502 3.46 30.54 -37.84
C ALA A 502 4.05 31.57 -36.84
N PHE A 503 5.22 31.29 -36.28
CA PHE A 503 5.95 32.24 -35.44
C PHE A 503 6.77 33.19 -36.32
N PRO A 504 6.49 34.50 -36.34
CA PRO A 504 7.14 35.45 -37.26
C PRO A 504 8.67 35.56 -37.12
N ARG A 505 9.22 35.13 -35.99
CA ARG A 505 10.66 35.17 -35.68
C ARG A 505 11.19 33.75 -35.36
N TRP A 506 10.72 32.72 -36.07
CA TRP A 506 11.11 31.35 -35.90
C TRP A 506 12.62 31.13 -36.05
N ASP A 507 13.30 31.95 -36.87
CA ASP A 507 14.75 31.95 -37.08
C ASP A 507 15.54 32.19 -35.77
N ARG A 508 14.94 32.88 -34.77
CA ARG A 508 15.54 33.12 -33.47
C ARG A 508 15.43 31.96 -32.50
N LEU A 509 14.63 30.96 -32.80
CA LEU A 509 14.52 29.76 -31.97
C LEU A 509 15.79 28.89 -32.03
N GLY A 510 16.56 29.02 -33.14
CA GLY A 510 17.72 28.21 -33.42
C GLY A 510 17.38 26.83 -34.00
N TYR A 511 18.27 26.32 -34.83
CA TYR A 511 18.05 25.10 -35.62
C TYR A 511 17.63 23.88 -34.77
N ALA A 512 18.30 23.67 -33.64
CA ALA A 512 18.03 22.51 -32.76
C ALA A 512 16.60 22.51 -32.20
N ALA A 513 16.13 23.65 -31.71
CA ALA A 513 14.77 23.76 -31.14
C ALA A 513 13.70 23.67 -32.22
N THR A 514 13.94 24.27 -33.39
CA THR A 514 13.04 24.20 -34.54
C THR A 514 12.88 22.76 -35.01
N THR A 515 13.99 22.02 -35.21
CA THR A 515 13.97 20.62 -35.63
C THR A 515 13.26 19.73 -34.61
N ALA A 516 13.52 19.94 -33.33
CA ALA A 516 12.83 19.16 -32.26
C ALA A 516 11.31 19.44 -32.23
N TYR A 517 10.88 20.68 -32.46
CA TYR A 517 9.46 21.00 -32.55
C TYR A 517 8.81 20.36 -33.80
N GLU A 518 9.43 20.44 -34.95
CA GLU A 518 8.94 19.81 -36.20
C GLU A 518 8.82 18.28 -36.06
N GLN A 519 9.77 17.66 -35.41
CA GLN A 519 9.68 16.22 -35.10
C GLN A 519 8.44 15.88 -34.27
N ILE A 520 8.15 16.68 -33.23
CA ILE A 520 6.95 16.49 -32.40
C ILE A 520 5.69 16.75 -33.24
N LEU A 521 5.67 17.81 -34.04
CA LEU A 521 4.53 18.14 -34.87
C LEU A 521 4.22 17.04 -35.89
N HIS A 522 5.18 16.58 -36.64
CA HIS A 522 5.02 15.51 -37.65
C HIS A 522 4.55 14.20 -36.95
N TRP A 523 5.16 13.87 -35.82
CA TRP A 523 4.70 12.68 -35.06
C TRP A 523 3.24 12.80 -34.63
N LEU A 524 2.79 13.98 -34.16
CA LEU A 524 1.40 14.23 -33.80
C LEU A 524 0.45 14.08 -34.99
N GLU A 525 0.80 14.69 -36.15
CA GLU A 525 0.02 14.61 -37.41
C GLU A 525 -0.13 13.16 -37.87
N ASP A 526 0.97 12.39 -37.82
CA ASP A 526 0.95 10.96 -38.12
C ASP A 526 0.04 10.17 -37.21
N GLN A 527 0.11 10.41 -35.88
CA GLN A 527 -0.75 9.70 -34.93
C GLN A 527 -2.23 10.12 -35.07
N GLN A 528 -2.52 11.39 -35.34
CA GLN A 528 -3.88 11.88 -35.60
C GLN A 528 -4.45 11.21 -36.87
N THR A 529 -3.64 11.10 -37.93
CA THR A 529 -4.02 10.42 -39.18
C THR A 529 -4.31 8.94 -38.93
N GLN A 530 -3.44 8.23 -38.22
CA GLN A 530 -3.66 6.83 -37.86
C GLN A 530 -4.87 6.64 -36.97
N GLN A 531 -5.14 7.55 -36.05
CA GLN A 531 -6.32 7.55 -35.22
C GLN A 531 -7.60 7.73 -36.05
N ALA A 532 -7.61 8.69 -36.99
CA ALA A 532 -8.74 8.93 -37.89
C ALA A 532 -9.02 7.73 -38.79
N GLN A 533 -7.99 7.05 -39.25
CA GLN A 533 -8.05 5.82 -40.06
C GLN A 533 -8.37 4.57 -39.22
N ARG A 534 -8.48 4.69 -37.88
CA ARG A 534 -8.68 3.57 -36.92
C ARG A 534 -7.59 2.50 -36.98
N VAL A 535 -6.39 2.87 -37.39
CA VAL A 535 -5.20 1.99 -37.36
C VAL A 535 -4.60 1.93 -35.96
N LEU A 536 -4.82 2.96 -35.16
CA LEU A 536 -4.37 3.02 -33.78
C LEU A 536 -5.25 2.14 -32.90
N ALA A 537 -4.71 1.03 -32.40
CA ALA A 537 -5.47 0.00 -31.71
C ALA A 537 -6.04 0.47 -30.35
N SER A 538 -5.29 1.32 -29.62
CA SER A 538 -5.72 1.84 -28.29
C SER A 538 -4.86 3.04 -27.86
N PRO A 539 -5.34 3.86 -26.89
CA PRO A 539 -4.52 4.91 -26.29
C PRO A 539 -3.26 4.39 -25.60
N ILE A 540 -3.25 3.13 -25.15
CA ILE A 540 -2.07 2.48 -24.55
C ILE A 540 -0.94 2.36 -25.59
N VAL A 541 -1.27 1.95 -26.82
CA VAL A 541 -0.29 1.86 -27.92
C VAL A 541 0.28 3.22 -28.24
N LEU A 542 -0.53 4.28 -28.18
CA LEU A 542 -0.05 5.65 -28.39
C LEU A 542 0.94 6.07 -27.29
N LEU A 543 0.62 5.79 -26.01
CA LEU A 543 1.51 6.06 -24.89
C LEU A 543 2.85 5.30 -25.07
N ASP A 544 2.80 4.02 -25.41
CA ASP A 544 4.02 3.21 -25.64
C ASP A 544 4.89 3.81 -26.74
N ARG A 545 4.29 4.14 -27.90
CA ARG A 545 5.01 4.78 -29.00
C ARG A 545 5.63 6.12 -28.61
N ALA A 546 4.89 6.95 -27.86
CA ALA A 546 5.41 8.24 -27.39
C ALA A 546 6.60 8.05 -26.43
N ILE A 547 6.50 7.10 -25.51
CA ILE A 547 7.59 6.75 -24.58
C ILE A 547 8.82 6.29 -25.37
N GLN A 548 8.65 5.38 -26.33
CA GLN A 548 9.73 4.86 -27.16
C GLN A 548 10.38 5.97 -27.98
N THR A 549 9.58 6.83 -28.61
CA THR A 549 10.09 7.88 -29.52
C THR A 549 10.80 9.00 -28.79
N PHE A 550 10.22 9.50 -27.68
CA PHE A 550 10.70 10.75 -27.06
C PHE A 550 11.46 10.54 -25.75
N LEU A 551 11.11 9.51 -24.95
CA LEU A 551 11.66 9.36 -23.61
C LEU A 551 12.76 8.30 -23.50
N TRP A 552 12.81 7.35 -24.44
CA TRP A 552 13.76 6.21 -24.41
C TRP A 552 15.00 6.36 -25.29
N GLN A 553 15.18 7.48 -26.00
CA GLN A 553 16.30 7.66 -26.94
C GLN A 553 17.67 7.63 -26.25
N GLY A 554 18.38 6.52 -26.37
CA GLY A 554 19.84 6.41 -26.18
C GLY A 554 20.40 6.50 -24.78
N ASN A 555 19.65 6.97 -23.79
CA ASN A 555 20.05 7.01 -22.40
C ASN A 555 19.06 6.20 -21.54
N GLN A 556 19.59 5.35 -20.67
CA GLN A 556 18.75 4.70 -19.66
C GLN A 556 18.18 5.77 -18.72
N PRO A 557 16.84 5.97 -18.69
CA PRO A 557 16.24 6.91 -17.76
C PRO A 557 16.47 6.46 -16.32
N PRO A 558 16.57 7.41 -15.36
CA PRO A 558 16.67 7.06 -13.94
C PRO A 558 15.55 6.12 -13.51
N TYR A 559 15.87 5.20 -12.61
CA TYR A 559 14.94 4.15 -12.15
C TYR A 559 13.57 4.70 -11.71
N ALA A 560 13.55 5.80 -10.94
CA ALA A 560 12.30 6.45 -10.51
C ALA A 560 11.39 6.88 -11.68
N GLN A 561 11.98 7.24 -12.82
CA GLN A 561 11.22 7.63 -14.02
C GLN A 561 10.64 6.41 -14.72
N VAL A 562 11.41 5.32 -14.81
CA VAL A 562 10.94 4.04 -15.35
C VAL A 562 9.80 3.49 -14.50
N ALA A 563 9.93 3.55 -13.17
CA ALA A 563 8.89 3.12 -12.24
C ALA A 563 7.57 3.90 -12.44
N ALA A 564 7.66 5.22 -12.62
CA ALA A 564 6.48 6.06 -12.86
C ALA A 564 5.82 5.79 -14.24
N LEU A 565 6.61 5.61 -15.29
CA LEU A 565 6.10 5.26 -16.62
C LEU A 565 5.45 3.87 -16.62
N ARG A 566 6.05 2.91 -15.91
CA ARG A 566 5.46 1.58 -15.71
C ARG A 566 4.11 1.69 -15.00
N GLU A 567 4.02 2.44 -13.91
CA GLU A 567 2.78 2.63 -13.17
C GLU A 567 1.70 3.31 -14.04
N LEU A 568 2.08 4.29 -14.87
CA LEU A 568 1.17 4.91 -15.83
C LEU A 568 0.61 3.87 -16.82
N MET A 569 1.48 3.02 -17.38
CA MET A 569 1.07 2.00 -18.36
C MET A 569 0.19 0.92 -17.71
N GLU A 570 0.53 0.44 -16.52
CA GLU A 570 -0.27 -0.53 -15.78
C GLU A 570 -1.63 0.05 -15.38
N THR A 571 -1.68 1.32 -14.96
CA THR A 571 -2.93 2.02 -14.65
C THR A 571 -3.78 2.19 -15.90
N ALA A 572 -3.18 2.59 -17.01
CA ALA A 572 -3.87 2.71 -18.28
C ALA A 572 -4.48 1.36 -18.71
N GLN A 573 -3.69 0.29 -18.72
CA GLN A 573 -4.15 -1.05 -19.10
C GLN A 573 -5.32 -1.50 -18.24
N HIS A 574 -5.21 -1.38 -16.91
CA HIS A 574 -6.28 -1.73 -15.99
C HIS A 574 -7.53 -0.89 -16.23
N TYR A 575 -7.39 0.42 -16.42
CA TYR A 575 -8.51 1.32 -16.64
C TYR A 575 -9.29 0.95 -17.91
N TRP A 576 -8.59 0.65 -19.01
CA TRP A 576 -9.21 0.23 -20.27
C TRP A 576 -9.86 -1.17 -20.18
N GLU A 577 -9.28 -2.10 -19.43
CA GLU A 577 -9.87 -3.41 -19.19
C GLU A 577 -11.22 -3.28 -18.45
N VAL A 578 -11.28 -2.43 -17.43
CA VAL A 578 -12.52 -2.12 -16.71
C VAL A 578 -13.52 -1.41 -17.60
N ALA A 579 -13.08 -0.40 -18.38
CA ALA A 579 -13.96 0.32 -19.30
C ALA A 579 -14.57 -0.61 -20.36
N ALA A 580 -13.78 -1.50 -20.95
CA ALA A 580 -14.26 -2.50 -21.91
C ALA A 580 -15.30 -3.44 -21.29
N ARG A 581 -15.11 -3.84 -20.02
CA ARG A 581 -16.10 -4.66 -19.29
C ARG A 581 -17.43 -3.94 -19.13
N LEU A 582 -17.40 -2.65 -18.77
CA LEU A 582 -18.62 -1.84 -18.60
C LEU A 582 -19.37 -1.61 -19.93
N GLN A 583 -18.61 -1.36 -21.01
CA GLN A 583 -19.19 -1.18 -22.36
C GLN A 583 -19.85 -2.46 -22.90
N ALA A 584 -19.20 -3.62 -22.73
CA ALA A 584 -19.74 -4.91 -23.15
C ALA A 584 -21.10 -5.21 -22.49
N GLU A 585 -21.27 -4.80 -21.23
CA GLU A 585 -22.56 -4.98 -20.54
C GLU A 585 -23.64 -4.04 -21.06
N THR A 586 -23.31 -2.77 -21.31
CA THR A 586 -24.25 -1.81 -21.89
C THR A 586 -24.76 -2.29 -23.26
N ALA A 587 -23.88 -2.85 -24.08
CA ALA A 587 -24.24 -3.44 -25.37
C ALA A 587 -25.18 -4.65 -25.25
N LEU A 588 -25.06 -5.45 -24.20
CA LEU A 588 -25.98 -6.60 -23.94
C LEU A 588 -27.34 -6.17 -23.44
N LEU A 589 -27.45 -5.02 -22.78
CA LEU A 589 -28.71 -4.50 -22.22
C LEU A 589 -29.53 -3.67 -23.24
N SER A 590 -28.91 -3.21 -24.31
CA SER A 590 -29.54 -2.41 -25.38
C SER A 590 -29.28 -3.07 -26.73
N PRO A 591 -30.14 -4.01 -27.16
CA PRO A 591 -30.00 -4.71 -28.44
C PRO A 591 -30.45 -3.86 -29.62
N THR A 592 -29.95 -2.65 -29.81
CA THR A 592 -30.04 -1.92 -31.07
C THR A 592 -28.88 -2.34 -31.96
N PRO A 593 -29.14 -2.70 -33.24
CA PRO A 593 -28.14 -3.32 -34.11
C PRO A 593 -27.05 -2.36 -34.64
N ASP A 594 -26.88 -1.21 -34.05
CA ASP A 594 -25.80 -0.29 -34.43
C ASP A 594 -24.51 -0.59 -33.60
N THR A 595 -23.82 -1.65 -34.03
CA THR A 595 -22.56 -2.18 -33.46
C THR A 595 -21.36 -1.26 -33.68
N ARG A 596 -21.55 0.02 -33.91
CA ARG A 596 -20.49 1.02 -33.92
C ARG A 596 -20.47 1.65 -32.55
N LEU A 597 -19.41 1.36 -31.78
CA LEU A 597 -19.06 2.16 -30.59
C LEU A 597 -19.22 3.64 -30.95
N PRO A 598 -20.12 4.37 -30.30
CA PRO A 598 -20.20 5.81 -30.54
C PRO A 598 -18.83 6.38 -30.18
N THR A 599 -18.24 7.11 -31.12
CA THR A 599 -16.96 7.79 -30.93
C THR A 599 -16.95 8.70 -29.68
N SER A 600 -18.12 9.16 -29.27
CA SER A 600 -18.32 9.95 -28.05
C SER A 600 -17.98 9.19 -26.76
N ASP A 601 -18.31 7.90 -26.66
CA ASP A 601 -18.08 7.12 -25.45
C ASP A 601 -16.59 6.82 -25.23
N ALA A 602 -15.85 6.52 -26.30
CA ALA A 602 -14.40 6.28 -26.23
C ALA A 602 -13.63 7.55 -25.82
N VAL A 603 -14.04 8.71 -26.33
CA VAL A 603 -13.47 10.02 -25.98
C VAL A 603 -13.76 10.35 -24.52
N GLN A 604 -14.99 10.08 -24.05
CA GLN A 604 -15.37 10.30 -22.66
C GLN A 604 -14.57 9.39 -21.69
N VAL A 605 -14.34 8.13 -22.05
CA VAL A 605 -13.50 7.20 -21.28
C VAL A 605 -12.08 7.76 -21.15
N LEU A 606 -11.51 8.27 -22.25
CA LEU A 606 -10.18 8.87 -22.24
C LEU A 606 -10.14 10.18 -21.44
N ALA A 607 -11.16 11.03 -21.56
CA ALA A 607 -11.29 12.24 -20.76
C ALA A 607 -11.30 11.94 -19.26
N ASN A 608 -12.12 10.95 -18.85
CA ASN A 608 -12.23 10.50 -17.46
C ASN A 608 -10.88 9.93 -16.93
N PHE A 609 -10.15 9.17 -17.76
CA PHE A 609 -8.83 8.67 -17.40
C PHE A 609 -7.82 9.81 -17.14
N ILE A 610 -7.78 10.80 -18.04
CA ILE A 610 -6.90 11.97 -17.87
C ILE A 610 -7.29 12.74 -16.60
N GLN A 611 -8.58 12.93 -16.34
CA GLN A 611 -9.06 13.59 -15.12
C GLN A 611 -8.74 12.80 -13.85
N LEU A 612 -8.89 11.47 -13.87
CA LEU A 612 -8.50 10.60 -12.76
C LEU A 612 -7.02 10.75 -12.40
N LEU A 613 -6.13 10.79 -13.39
CA LEU A 613 -4.71 11.02 -13.15
C LEU A 613 -4.43 12.44 -12.63
N ARG A 614 -5.06 13.47 -13.22
CA ARG A 614 -4.89 14.87 -12.82
C ARG A 614 -5.43 15.19 -11.43
N SER A 615 -6.42 14.44 -10.95
CA SER A 615 -6.92 14.57 -9.57
C SER A 615 -5.89 14.20 -8.51
N GLY A 616 -4.79 13.54 -8.91
CA GLY A 616 -3.74 13.07 -7.99
C GLY A 616 -4.10 11.79 -7.23
N ALA A 617 -5.24 11.17 -7.54
CA ALA A 617 -5.68 9.94 -6.89
C ALA A 617 -4.75 8.75 -7.19
N VAL A 618 -4.14 8.73 -8.38
CA VAL A 618 -3.17 7.70 -8.77
C VAL A 618 -1.78 8.12 -8.35
N THR A 619 -1.14 7.30 -7.51
CA THR A 619 0.20 7.56 -6.98
C THR A 619 1.19 6.48 -7.42
N ALA A 620 2.46 6.82 -7.49
CA ALA A 620 3.55 5.88 -7.70
C ALA A 620 4.59 6.03 -6.60
N ASN A 621 5.17 4.89 -6.20
CA ASN A 621 6.37 4.89 -5.40
C ASN A 621 7.58 5.01 -6.35
N PRO A 622 8.36 6.11 -6.29
CA PRO A 622 9.54 6.26 -7.16
C PRO A 622 10.64 5.25 -6.85
N TYR A 623 10.58 4.59 -5.68
CA TYR A 623 11.59 3.62 -5.23
C TYR A 623 10.93 2.30 -4.79
N PRO A 624 10.20 1.60 -5.69
CA PRO A 624 9.43 0.39 -5.32
C PRO A 624 10.33 -0.82 -4.99
N VAL A 625 11.60 -0.79 -5.38
CA VAL A 625 12.57 -1.86 -5.13
C VAL A 625 13.82 -1.26 -4.48
N ARG A 626 14.32 -1.89 -3.44
CA ARG A 626 15.62 -1.52 -2.84
C ARG A 626 16.73 -1.68 -3.87
N GLN A 627 17.48 -0.62 -4.11
CA GLN A 627 18.71 -0.72 -4.91
C GLN A 627 19.76 -1.47 -4.09
N ALA A 628 20.21 -2.60 -4.60
CA ALA A 628 21.33 -3.30 -4.00
C ALA A 628 22.60 -2.41 -4.03
N GLY A 629 23.22 -2.19 -2.88
CA GLY A 629 24.47 -1.45 -2.73
C GLY A 629 24.31 0.01 -2.24
N ALA A 630 23.70 0.90 -3.00
CA ALA A 630 23.61 2.33 -2.64
C ALA A 630 22.67 2.62 -1.44
N ALA A 631 21.64 1.81 -1.23
CA ALA A 631 20.70 1.98 -0.12
C ALA A 631 21.23 1.43 1.23
N GLN A 632 22.38 0.76 1.23
CA GLN A 632 22.97 0.22 2.47
C GLN A 632 23.61 1.30 3.34
N SER A 633 23.92 2.47 2.80
CA SER A 633 24.55 3.57 3.53
C SER A 633 23.73 4.86 3.42
N ALA A 634 22.48 4.82 3.82
CA ALA A 634 21.56 5.95 3.69
C ALA A 634 20.82 6.26 4.99
N VAL A 635 20.59 7.56 5.26
CA VAL A 635 19.73 8.02 6.35
C VAL A 635 18.27 7.71 6.00
N MET A 636 17.54 7.07 6.91
CA MET A 636 16.15 6.71 6.70
C MET A 636 15.19 7.84 7.06
N LEU A 637 14.25 8.16 6.17
CA LEU A 637 13.10 9.02 6.45
C LEU A 637 11.81 8.21 6.38
N ALA A 638 11.00 8.27 7.43
CA ALA A 638 9.74 7.52 7.50
C ALA A 638 8.69 8.21 8.37
N ASN A 639 7.41 7.92 8.13
CA ASN A 639 6.42 8.16 9.16
C ASN A 639 6.41 6.97 10.16
N VAL A 640 5.74 7.16 11.30
CA VAL A 640 5.65 6.15 12.38
C VAL A 640 5.15 4.82 11.85
N PHE A 641 4.10 4.82 11.04
CA PHE A 641 3.50 3.61 10.47
C PHE A 641 4.50 2.87 9.54
N GLN A 642 5.13 3.60 8.62
CA GLN A 642 6.11 3.04 7.69
C GLN A 642 7.32 2.45 8.42
N TYR A 643 7.84 3.19 9.41
CA TYR A 643 8.98 2.75 10.20
C TYR A 643 8.67 1.46 10.97
N ARG A 644 7.56 1.44 11.71
CA ARG A 644 7.13 0.26 12.48
C ARG A 644 6.90 -0.95 11.57
N SER A 645 6.28 -0.76 10.40
CA SER A 645 6.05 -1.82 9.41
C SER A 645 7.34 -2.38 8.78
N SER A 646 8.43 -1.59 8.75
CA SER A 646 9.70 -1.99 8.12
C SER A 646 10.53 -2.97 8.93
N ARG A 647 10.23 -3.17 10.23
CA ARG A 647 10.98 -3.99 11.20
C ARG A 647 12.45 -3.59 11.38
N ARG A 648 12.87 -2.44 10.84
CA ARG A 648 14.24 -1.96 11.01
C ARG A 648 14.47 -1.41 12.41
N SER A 649 15.74 -1.36 12.84
CA SER A 649 16.20 -0.73 14.05
C SER A 649 17.41 0.13 13.72
N HIS A 650 17.55 1.24 14.39
CA HIS A 650 18.64 2.18 14.17
C HIS A 650 19.32 2.53 15.49
N ARG A 651 20.58 2.84 15.41
CA ARG A 651 21.37 3.22 16.57
C ARG A 651 20.92 4.58 17.10
N TRP A 652 20.62 5.54 16.17
CA TRP A 652 20.10 6.86 16.47
C TRP A 652 18.73 7.08 15.81
N GLN A 653 17.81 7.65 16.58
CA GLN A 653 16.49 8.05 16.07
C GLN A 653 16.24 9.53 16.35
N PHE A 654 15.67 10.22 15.36
CA PHE A 654 15.16 11.58 15.44
C PHE A 654 13.66 11.56 15.33
N TRP A 655 12.94 11.92 16.39
CA TRP A 655 11.48 12.00 16.37
C TRP A 655 11.06 13.42 16.07
N LEU A 656 10.73 13.70 14.79
CA LEU A 656 10.31 15.02 14.33
C LEU A 656 8.92 15.38 14.81
N ASP A 657 8.70 16.70 14.94
CA ASP A 657 7.43 17.27 15.37
C ASP A 657 6.93 16.61 16.67
N ALA A 658 7.83 16.43 17.66
CA ALA A 658 7.54 15.74 18.92
C ALA A 658 6.36 16.38 19.69
N GLY A 659 6.18 17.72 19.59
CA GLY A 659 5.04 18.40 20.16
C GLY A 659 3.74 18.30 19.32
N SER A 660 3.70 17.54 18.22
CA SER A 660 2.50 17.44 17.40
C SER A 660 1.42 16.56 18.04
N PRO A 661 0.15 17.01 18.08
CA PRO A 661 -0.98 16.18 18.51
C PRO A 661 -1.14 14.88 17.70
N ARG A 662 -0.58 14.85 16.49
CA ARG A 662 -0.64 13.66 15.61
C ARG A 662 0.08 12.43 16.18
N TRP A 663 0.95 12.58 17.15
CA TRP A 663 1.53 11.44 17.86
C TRP A 663 0.44 10.62 18.58
N LEU A 664 -0.57 11.29 19.13
CA LEU A 664 -1.72 10.66 19.79
C LEU A 664 -2.78 10.22 18.78
N THR A 665 -3.29 11.16 17.98
CA THR A 665 -4.44 10.91 17.11
C THR A 665 -4.10 10.02 15.91
N GLY A 666 -2.85 10.08 15.42
CA GLY A 666 -2.43 9.40 14.21
C GLY A 666 -3.10 9.98 12.96
N SER A 667 -2.80 9.39 11.82
CA SER A 667 -3.40 9.76 10.52
C SER A 667 -4.07 8.59 9.82
N ASP A 668 -3.98 7.38 10.35
CA ASP A 668 -4.10 6.15 9.56
C ASP A 668 -5.32 5.27 9.94
N ALA A 669 -6.13 5.65 10.93
CA ALA A 669 -7.34 4.89 11.27
C ALA A 669 -8.48 5.18 10.28
N LEU A 670 -9.10 4.12 9.77
CA LEU A 670 -10.28 4.22 8.91
C LEU A 670 -11.51 4.63 9.74
N PHE A 671 -12.45 5.34 9.09
CA PHE A 671 -13.70 5.76 9.74
C PHE A 671 -14.47 4.54 10.25
N GLY A 672 -14.91 4.59 11.50
CA GLY A 672 -15.68 3.53 12.15
C GLY A 672 -14.89 2.26 12.51
N ALA A 673 -13.57 2.23 12.32
CA ALA A 673 -12.74 1.05 12.55
C ALA A 673 -12.93 0.38 13.93
N PRO A 674 -13.06 1.11 15.06
CA PRO A 674 -13.25 0.48 16.36
C PRO A 674 -14.49 -0.40 16.49
N LEU A 675 -15.55 -0.08 15.72
CA LEU A 675 -16.81 -0.82 15.75
C LEU A 675 -16.72 -2.22 15.09
N PHE A 676 -15.64 -2.48 14.37
CA PHE A 676 -15.41 -3.76 13.69
C PHE A 676 -14.32 -4.60 14.36
N LEU A 677 -13.83 -4.18 15.52
CA LEU A 677 -12.90 -4.98 16.32
C LEU A 677 -13.67 -6.02 17.15
N SER A 678 -13.09 -7.20 17.32
CA SER A 678 -13.65 -8.26 18.16
C SER A 678 -13.75 -7.85 19.65
N THR A 679 -13.02 -6.81 20.04
CA THR A 679 -13.08 -6.22 21.40
C THR A 679 -14.21 -5.24 21.62
N TRP A 680 -14.93 -4.82 20.56
CA TRP A 680 -16.03 -3.89 20.72
C TRP A 680 -17.21 -4.55 21.43
N SER A 681 -17.70 -3.88 22.50
CA SER A 681 -18.77 -4.39 23.35
C SER A 681 -20.17 -4.36 22.73
N GLY A 682 -20.32 -3.73 21.54
CA GLY A 682 -21.61 -3.52 20.88
C GLY A 682 -22.41 -2.32 21.41
N GLY A 683 -21.88 -1.56 22.35
CA GLY A 683 -22.46 -0.33 22.89
C GLY A 683 -22.03 0.94 22.15
N ALA A 684 -22.49 2.10 22.65
CA ALA A 684 -22.09 3.39 22.12
C ALA A 684 -20.58 3.60 22.27
N TRP A 685 -19.93 4.06 21.19
CA TRP A 685 -18.52 4.44 21.20
C TRP A 685 -18.41 5.90 21.66
N THR A 686 -17.89 6.10 22.85
CA THR A 686 -17.81 7.41 23.49
C THR A 686 -16.49 8.11 23.17
N THR A 687 -16.43 9.41 23.47
CA THR A 687 -15.16 10.17 23.38
C THR A 687 -14.10 9.61 24.34
N ALA A 688 -14.53 9.06 25.48
CA ALA A 688 -13.62 8.41 26.43
C ALA A 688 -13.02 7.12 25.85
N ASP A 689 -13.84 6.29 25.17
CA ASP A 689 -13.35 5.08 24.49
C ASP A 689 -12.36 5.44 23.38
N GLN A 690 -12.66 6.50 22.64
CA GLN A 690 -11.76 6.99 21.58
C GLN A 690 -10.42 7.49 22.14
N LEU A 691 -10.44 8.22 23.26
CA LEU A 691 -9.24 8.69 23.92
C LEU A 691 -8.41 7.50 24.45
N ALA A 692 -9.06 6.55 25.13
CA ALA A 692 -8.39 5.33 25.62
C ALA A 692 -7.74 4.53 24.49
N LEU A 693 -8.40 4.42 23.33
CA LEU A 693 -7.81 3.77 22.15
C LEU A 693 -6.57 4.52 21.65
N TYR A 694 -6.61 5.85 21.62
CA TYR A 694 -5.47 6.67 21.21
C TYR A 694 -4.30 6.55 22.19
N GLU A 695 -4.55 6.56 23.48
CA GLU A 695 -3.54 6.37 24.52
C GLU A 695 -2.87 4.99 24.42
N GLN A 696 -3.63 3.93 24.28
CA GLN A 696 -3.11 2.58 24.06
C GLN A 696 -2.29 2.48 22.76
N ARG A 697 -2.72 3.18 21.71
CA ARG A 697 -1.96 3.25 20.45
C ARG A 697 -0.63 3.96 20.66
N LEU A 698 -0.62 5.10 21.32
CA LEU A 698 0.58 5.86 21.63
C LEU A 698 1.56 5.04 22.47
N GLU A 699 1.07 4.37 23.51
CA GLU A 699 1.87 3.47 24.34
C GLU A 699 2.58 2.41 23.50
N ARG A 700 1.86 1.70 22.61
CA ARG A 700 2.46 0.71 21.70
C ARG A 700 3.48 1.35 20.76
N ILE A 701 3.24 2.55 20.25
CA ILE A 701 4.18 3.28 19.40
C ILE A 701 5.46 3.56 20.17
N LEU A 702 5.37 4.09 21.38
CA LEU A 702 6.53 4.44 22.22
C LEU A 702 7.36 3.20 22.56
N ARG A 703 6.72 2.13 23.02
CA ARG A 703 7.41 0.86 23.34
C ARG A 703 8.13 0.28 22.11
N ASP A 704 7.45 0.25 20.97
CA ASP A 704 8.01 -0.31 19.74
C ASP A 704 9.18 0.54 19.19
N LEU A 705 9.06 1.88 19.17
CA LEU A 705 10.11 2.77 18.69
C LEU A 705 11.33 2.76 19.62
N LEU A 706 11.12 2.82 20.94
CA LEU A 706 12.21 2.72 21.93
C LEU A 706 12.91 1.35 21.86
N GLY A 707 12.16 0.28 21.66
CA GLY A 707 12.70 -1.07 21.44
C GLY A 707 13.57 -1.18 20.17
N ARG A 708 13.45 -0.24 19.23
CA ARG A 708 14.21 -0.16 17.98
C ARG A 708 15.30 0.91 18.01
N THR A 709 15.42 1.69 19.12
CA THR A 709 16.45 2.69 19.30
C THR A 709 17.64 2.07 20.05
N GLY A 710 18.80 2.06 19.41
CA GLY A 710 20.00 1.45 20.00
C GLY A 710 20.64 2.29 21.10
N GLU A 711 21.00 3.55 20.80
CA GLU A 711 21.84 4.38 21.67
C GLU A 711 21.28 5.75 21.98
N ARG A 712 20.84 6.51 20.95
CA ARG A 712 20.40 7.91 21.13
C ARG A 712 19.04 8.17 20.52
N LEU A 713 18.25 8.98 21.24
CA LEU A 713 16.97 9.50 20.80
C LEU A 713 17.00 11.03 20.85
N PHE A 714 16.64 11.68 19.75
CA PHE A 714 16.48 13.12 19.64
C PHE A 714 15.01 13.48 19.48
N LEU A 715 14.47 14.21 20.47
CA LEU A 715 13.10 14.71 20.45
C LEU A 715 13.10 16.09 19.77
N CYS A 716 12.71 16.15 18.51
CA CYS A 716 12.79 17.34 17.69
C CYS A 716 11.45 18.08 17.70
N HIS A 717 11.40 19.25 18.31
CA HIS A 717 10.19 20.07 18.51
C HIS A 717 10.35 21.48 17.95
N SER A 718 9.26 22.00 17.37
CA SER A 718 9.11 23.43 17.09
C SER A 718 7.85 23.94 17.75
N ASP A 719 7.90 25.17 18.31
CA ASP A 719 6.75 25.76 18.98
C ASP A 719 5.56 25.93 18.02
N LEU A 720 5.87 26.29 16.78
CA LEU A 720 4.87 26.52 15.74
C LEU A 720 4.90 25.42 14.67
N ALA A 721 3.71 24.92 14.33
CA ALA A 721 3.48 24.06 13.17
C ALA A 721 3.54 24.87 11.85
N VAL A 722 3.45 24.19 10.70
CA VAL A 722 3.47 24.82 9.36
C VAL A 722 2.34 25.84 9.18
N ASN A 723 1.20 25.64 9.82
CA ASN A 723 0.03 26.52 9.76
C ASN A 723 0.07 27.66 10.82
N GLY A 724 1.19 27.80 11.55
CA GLY A 724 1.35 28.82 12.58
C GLY A 724 0.64 28.53 13.92
N GLN A 725 0.06 27.35 14.09
CA GLN A 725 -0.54 26.93 15.37
C GLN A 725 0.53 26.37 16.31
N GLU A 726 0.35 26.62 17.60
CA GLU A 726 1.19 26.03 18.64
C GLU A 726 1.06 24.50 18.70
N GLN A 727 2.17 23.84 18.95
CA GLN A 727 2.23 22.38 19.03
C GLN A 727 2.21 21.93 20.49
N MET A 728 1.05 21.48 20.98
CA MET A 728 0.78 21.06 22.35
C MET A 728 0.45 19.55 22.42
N GLY A 729 1.26 18.72 21.79
CA GLY A 729 1.03 17.26 21.74
C GLY A 729 1.58 16.49 22.93
N PRO A 730 1.30 15.17 23.00
CA PRO A 730 1.53 14.34 24.19
C PRO A 730 3.01 14.14 24.54
N LEU A 731 3.93 14.30 23.58
CA LEU A 731 5.36 14.10 23.86
C LEU A 731 6.05 15.40 24.33
N LEU A 732 5.32 16.51 24.49
CA LEU A 732 5.92 17.77 24.96
C LEU A 732 6.52 17.65 26.36
N THR A 733 5.92 16.82 27.23
CA THR A 733 6.46 16.50 28.55
C THR A 733 7.87 15.90 28.43
N LEU A 734 8.07 14.97 27.49
CA LEU A 734 9.39 14.35 27.25
C LEU A 734 10.39 15.38 26.68
N VAL A 735 9.94 16.24 25.77
CA VAL A 735 10.79 17.31 25.21
C VAL A 735 11.32 18.23 26.29
N ASN A 736 10.47 18.59 27.26
CA ASN A 736 10.85 19.48 28.36
C ASN A 736 11.71 18.80 29.44
N ALA A 737 11.57 17.47 29.59
CA ALA A 737 12.37 16.69 30.55
C ALA A 737 13.74 16.25 29.98
N ALA A 738 13.90 16.25 28.66
CA ALA A 738 15.12 15.83 27.99
C ALA A 738 16.19 16.93 28.00
N LEU A 739 17.45 16.52 28.05
CA LEU A 739 18.56 17.46 27.96
C LEU A 739 18.64 18.13 26.59
N PRO A 740 18.81 19.47 26.51
CA PRO A 740 18.95 20.12 25.23
C PRO A 740 20.24 19.69 24.52
N VAL A 741 20.17 19.52 23.20
CA VAL A 741 21.36 19.26 22.38
C VAL A 741 22.31 20.46 22.49
N PRO A 742 23.61 20.26 22.86
CA PRO A 742 24.58 21.34 22.91
C PRO A 742 24.78 21.88 21.48
N MET A 743 24.31 23.09 21.22
CA MET A 743 24.54 23.79 19.95
C MET A 743 25.95 24.35 19.91
N SER A 744 26.77 23.91 18.96
CA SER A 744 28.08 24.54 18.72
C SER A 744 27.83 25.98 18.23
N ALA A 745 28.51 26.95 18.84
CA ALA A 745 28.30 28.41 18.69
C ALA A 745 28.66 29.00 17.29
N THR A 746 28.50 28.25 16.21
CA THR A 746 28.91 28.65 14.85
C THR A 746 27.79 29.11 13.94
N SER A 747 26.53 29.21 14.38
CA SER A 747 25.38 29.56 13.50
C SER A 747 24.86 31.00 13.61
N GLU A 748 25.47 31.90 14.34
CA GLU A 748 24.99 33.30 14.45
C GLU A 748 25.54 34.28 13.37
N LEU A 749 26.28 33.82 12.37
CA LEU A 749 26.96 34.70 11.40
C LEU A 749 26.40 34.66 9.98
N THR A 750 25.09 34.49 9.74
CA THR A 750 24.50 34.78 8.40
C THR A 750 23.07 35.30 8.45
N SER A 751 22.77 36.24 9.34
CA SER A 751 21.53 37.04 9.24
C SER A 751 21.86 38.53 8.96
N GLY A 752 22.66 38.78 7.91
CA GLY A 752 23.01 40.14 7.53
C GLY A 752 23.71 40.19 6.18
N SER A 753 22.96 40.09 5.10
CA SER A 753 23.13 40.86 3.86
C SER A 753 22.12 40.40 2.80
#